data_90852ec73f48e5366b431ba81d76ff2c
#
_entry.id   90852ec73f48e5366b431ba81d76ff2c
#
_cell.length_a   1.000
_cell.length_b   1.000
_cell.length_c   1.000
_cell.angle_alpha   90.00
_cell.angle_beta   90.00
_cell.angle_gamma   90.00
#
_symmetry.space_group_name_H-M   'P 1'
#
loop_
_entity.id
_entity.type
_entity.pdbx_description
1 polymer ?
#
loop_
_entity_poly.entity_id
_entity_poly.type
_entity_poly.pdbx_seq_one_letter_code
_entity_poly.pdbx_strand_id
1 'polypeptide(L)'
;MPDTKKVYYKSLAERDALLDPTLPRIEQLPEAGVMQDGLAGGLTAILEQANELRMDRAAFLKLTGFSFAAATLAGCGKAAEKALPYLVQPDASIPGVSLYYASVCGGCSAGCGVLAKDRDGRPIKLEGNPQHPLNHGALCGMGQASVLGVYDTRRLKAPQVSGRDSDWSSLDSELLGELKALRAKGGKLRILSRSVISPSLRAQIAAFLAAHPGSKHVVYDPLSAAAILDAHQATHGRRVLPHYRFDQAEVIASFDADFLGTWISPVEFAGAYQSGRKLRGREGRFSKHFHVESGLTVTGSKADERATLRPSELTLGLAHLAVKLGAPSAWTGGAVNPVDAGKFDSMAKDLQKAGAKALVVCGSQDLKAQLITNWINHRLGAYGSTVDIKRPSLQRQGDDLAVAGLVDELNKGEIGALIVLDGDPVAELPQGKALAEGIKKTSVTVSLAPGDDDTAALCRFRAPDSHWLESWSDAEPLAGMVGLIQPAIRPMHKTRQAIESLVVWQGKAAQPALDLLKTYWKAHVQPSAGKGRSFDDFWSDTLRAGFVDKAPSGETGGDFRVPKIDGVKASAAGMEVAFYPKIALQDGRHAINPWIQELPDPINKISWDQIVAVNAETAKSLGLDEGDVVKLSIAGVGDALELPVHLQPGQDAGTFSVAMGYGRAGTDRFHEVGPKWLLMQPVVDEGQRLGVNVAPLADLADGRPAWNRGGVSVSRTGENIEPACTQLHQTLDVPAYMVPQGGARVPAVQEFTLAEFRKGAEAERSDVPDSLYADKQYPGHRWAMAVDLTACNGCSACVIACQIENNVPVVGREEVRRAHEMHWIRIDRYYHDGPDGLETISQPMMCQQCGHAPCEPVCPVAATTTSSEGINQQVYNRCVGTRYCANNCPYKVRRFNWFDYPAVSGSETLTLNPDVTVRTRGVMEKCNFCVQRVQEQKAEAKRAGRGDAMDDGEIKTACQQTCPAKAITFGDINDPKSEVSVLAGDVRAFKVLEDLGTRPAVSYLAQVRNKS
;
A
#
# COMPACT_ATOMS: atom_id res chain seq x y z
N MET A 1 -51.09 -30.37 -9.30
CA MET A 1 -50.44 -30.92 -8.12
C MET A 1 -50.23 -29.73 -7.17
N PRO A 2 -50.65 -29.75 -5.92
CA PRO A 2 -50.53 -28.60 -5.05
C PRO A 2 -49.06 -28.39 -4.65
N ASP A 3 -48.64 -27.14 -4.65
CA ASP A 3 -47.34 -26.64 -4.19
C ASP A 3 -47.04 -27.15 -2.78
N THR A 4 -46.09 -28.07 -2.65
CA THR A 4 -45.53 -28.42 -1.37
C THR A 4 -44.54 -27.33 -0.95
N LYS A 5 -45.01 -26.34 -0.20
CA LYS A 5 -44.13 -25.41 0.51
C LYS A 5 -43.13 -26.20 1.36
N LYS A 6 -41.85 -26.12 1.06
CA LYS A 6 -40.79 -26.66 1.93
C LYS A 6 -40.85 -25.93 3.26
N VAL A 7 -41.07 -26.65 4.35
CA VAL A 7 -41.05 -26.10 5.70
C VAL A 7 -39.65 -26.31 6.27
N TYR A 8 -39.02 -25.22 6.71
CA TYR A 8 -37.71 -25.23 7.37
C TYR A 8 -37.91 -24.98 8.86
N TYR A 9 -37.20 -25.75 9.69
CA TYR A 9 -37.23 -25.62 11.14
C TYR A 9 -35.93 -24.98 11.62
N LYS A 10 -36.03 -24.07 12.56
CA LYS A 10 -34.85 -23.38 13.15
C LYS A 10 -34.11 -24.28 14.14
N SER A 11 -34.75 -25.31 14.69
CA SER A 11 -34.16 -26.29 15.59
C SER A 11 -34.93 -27.62 15.54
N LEU A 12 -34.31 -28.70 16.05
CA LEU A 12 -34.96 -29.99 16.25
C LEU A 12 -36.17 -29.88 17.22
N ALA A 13 -36.04 -29.08 18.27
CA ALA A 13 -37.13 -28.83 19.22
C ALA A 13 -38.32 -28.12 18.58
N GLU A 14 -38.12 -27.20 17.63
CA GLU A 14 -39.18 -26.55 16.85
C GLU A 14 -39.91 -27.58 15.95
N ARG A 15 -39.14 -28.44 15.29
CA ARG A 15 -39.70 -29.53 14.48
C ARG A 15 -40.54 -30.46 15.32
N ASP A 16 -40.03 -30.90 16.45
CA ASP A 16 -40.68 -31.87 17.31
C ASP A 16 -41.96 -31.28 17.97
N ALA A 17 -41.93 -30.01 18.37
CA ALA A 17 -43.08 -29.28 18.88
C ALA A 17 -44.18 -29.03 17.83
N LEU A 18 -43.83 -29.00 16.54
CA LEU A 18 -44.80 -28.87 15.43
C LEU A 18 -45.37 -30.22 15.00
N LEU A 19 -44.65 -31.30 15.25
CA LEU A 19 -45.09 -32.67 14.94
C LEU A 19 -45.90 -33.34 16.09
N ASP A 20 -45.72 -32.88 17.34
CA ASP A 20 -46.46 -33.36 18.51
C ASP A 20 -47.23 -32.20 19.15
N PRO A 21 -48.57 -32.17 18.93
CA PRO A 21 -49.42 -31.13 19.48
C PRO A 21 -49.59 -31.15 21.00
N THR A 22 -49.08 -32.17 21.69
CA THR A 22 -49.11 -32.28 23.17
C THR A 22 -47.94 -31.61 23.87
N LEU A 23 -46.89 -31.25 23.13
CA LEU A 23 -45.75 -30.52 23.67
C LEU A 23 -46.05 -29.01 23.83
N PRO A 24 -45.59 -28.37 24.93
CA PRO A 24 -45.81 -26.95 25.12
C PRO A 24 -45.15 -26.15 23.99
N ARG A 25 -45.90 -25.31 23.31
CA ARG A 25 -45.38 -24.38 22.32
C ARG A 25 -44.41 -23.44 23.02
N ILE A 26 -43.18 -23.39 22.50
CA ILE A 26 -42.18 -22.34 22.87
C ILE A 26 -42.74 -21.03 22.33
N GLU A 27 -43.28 -20.19 23.22
CA GLU A 27 -43.65 -18.82 22.85
C GLU A 27 -42.40 -18.11 22.33
N GLN A 28 -42.57 -17.41 21.22
CA GLN A 28 -41.47 -16.63 20.64
C GLN A 28 -40.96 -15.70 21.73
N LEU A 29 -39.67 -15.82 22.06
CA LEU A 29 -38.97 -14.79 22.81
C LEU A 29 -39.19 -13.47 22.05
N PRO A 30 -39.57 -12.37 22.71
CA PRO A 30 -39.71 -11.08 22.06
C PRO A 30 -38.40 -10.78 21.36
N GLU A 31 -38.49 -10.24 20.15
CA GLU A 31 -37.34 -9.75 19.42
C GLU A 31 -36.46 -8.94 20.38
N ALA A 32 -35.21 -9.33 20.51
CA ALA A 32 -34.26 -8.64 21.35
C ALA A 32 -34.14 -7.18 20.86
N GLY A 33 -34.99 -6.33 21.44
CA GLY A 33 -34.84 -4.90 21.38
C GLY A 33 -33.40 -4.57 21.83
N VAL A 34 -32.76 -3.72 21.09
CA VAL A 34 -31.45 -3.16 21.33
C VAL A 34 -31.20 -3.02 22.84
N MET A 35 -30.38 -3.89 23.40
CA MET A 35 -29.79 -3.65 24.72
C MET A 35 -28.67 -2.63 24.56
N GLN A 36 -29.03 -1.39 24.41
CA GLN A 36 -28.20 -0.27 24.84
C GLN A 36 -28.59 0.02 26.29
N ASP A 37 -27.55 0.10 27.12
CA ASP A 37 -27.57 0.47 28.53
C ASP A 37 -28.01 -0.64 29.52
N GLY A 38 -27.02 -1.27 30.15
CA GLY A 38 -27.26 -1.68 31.48
C GLY A 38 -26.98 -3.09 31.95
N LEU A 39 -25.75 -3.60 31.71
CA LEU A 39 -25.28 -4.72 32.55
C LEU A 39 -25.18 -4.31 34.03
N ALA A 40 -24.93 -3.06 34.33
CA ALA A 40 -24.93 -2.52 35.70
C ALA A 40 -26.35 -2.42 36.30
N GLY A 41 -27.32 -1.94 35.53
CA GLY A 41 -28.70 -1.81 35.98
C GLY A 41 -29.42 -3.16 36.22
N GLY A 42 -29.11 -4.15 35.39
CA GLY A 42 -29.68 -5.50 35.52
C GLY A 42 -29.18 -6.24 36.77
N LEU A 43 -27.92 -6.08 37.11
CA LEU A 43 -27.34 -6.69 38.33
C LEU A 43 -27.90 -6.06 39.62
N THR A 44 -28.12 -4.75 39.60
CA THR A 44 -28.70 -4.04 40.76
C THR A 44 -30.16 -4.46 40.98
N ALA A 45 -30.98 -4.55 39.94
CA ALA A 45 -32.38 -5.02 40.01
C ALA A 45 -32.49 -6.48 40.47
N ILE A 46 -31.57 -7.34 40.03
CA ILE A 46 -31.55 -8.75 40.45
C ILE A 46 -31.11 -8.87 41.93
N LEU A 47 -30.20 -8.04 42.39
CA LEU A 47 -29.74 -8.00 43.81
C LEU A 47 -30.80 -7.40 44.72
N GLU A 48 -31.57 -6.42 44.27
CA GLU A 48 -32.72 -5.87 45.03
C GLU A 48 -33.88 -6.90 45.13
N GLN A 49 -34.21 -7.60 44.08
CA GLN A 49 -35.21 -8.69 44.10
C GLN A 49 -34.72 -9.89 44.92
N ALA A 50 -33.44 -10.20 44.94
CA ALA A 50 -32.89 -11.30 45.74
C ALA A 50 -32.94 -11.00 47.25
N ASN A 51 -32.98 -9.73 47.66
CA ASN A 51 -33.08 -9.31 49.09
C ASN A 51 -34.54 -9.46 49.63
N GLU A 52 -35.54 -9.51 48.76
CA GLU A 52 -36.97 -9.69 49.17
C GLU A 52 -37.43 -11.13 49.15
N LEU A 53 -36.70 -12.05 48.50
CA LEU A 53 -37.03 -13.47 48.39
C LEU A 53 -36.13 -14.28 49.34
N ARG A 54 -36.74 -14.87 50.40
CA ARG A 54 -36.08 -15.90 51.20
C ARG A 54 -35.88 -17.16 50.37
N MET A 55 -34.76 -17.24 49.66
CA MET A 55 -34.39 -18.42 48.87
C MET A 55 -33.49 -19.35 49.72
N ASP A 56 -33.71 -20.66 49.55
CA ASP A 56 -32.82 -21.65 50.12
C ASP A 56 -31.48 -21.72 49.40
N ARG A 57 -30.46 -22.28 50.07
CA ARG A 57 -29.09 -22.37 49.51
C ARG A 57 -28.99 -23.05 48.14
N ALA A 58 -29.88 -24.00 47.87
CA ALA A 58 -29.87 -24.78 46.63
C ALA A 58 -30.43 -23.96 45.43
N ALA A 59 -31.46 -23.14 45.71
CA ALA A 59 -32.03 -22.23 44.72
C ALA A 59 -31.07 -21.10 44.39
N PHE A 60 -30.35 -20.56 45.37
CA PHE A 60 -29.31 -19.56 45.18
C PHE A 60 -28.09 -20.11 44.37
N LEU A 61 -27.63 -21.31 44.63
CA LEU A 61 -26.54 -21.95 43.89
C LEU A 61 -26.94 -22.30 42.47
N LYS A 62 -28.23 -22.69 42.22
CA LYS A 62 -28.74 -22.88 40.87
C LYS A 62 -28.81 -21.55 40.09
N LEU A 63 -29.28 -20.50 40.70
CA LEU A 63 -29.39 -19.18 40.10
C LEU A 63 -28.01 -18.55 39.78
N THR A 64 -27.08 -18.64 40.76
CA THR A 64 -25.70 -18.17 40.57
C THR A 64 -24.94 -19.03 39.56
N GLY A 65 -25.12 -20.35 39.56
CA GLY A 65 -24.54 -21.25 38.58
C GLY A 65 -25.06 -20.98 37.17
N PHE A 66 -26.36 -20.73 37.00
CA PHE A 66 -26.94 -20.33 35.72
C PHE A 66 -26.47 -18.92 35.25
N SER A 67 -26.37 -17.98 36.20
CA SER A 67 -25.89 -16.62 35.91
C SER A 67 -24.41 -16.61 35.58
N PHE A 68 -23.62 -17.45 36.21
CA PHE A 68 -22.20 -17.61 35.88
C PHE A 68 -21.98 -18.31 34.54
N ALA A 69 -22.77 -19.35 34.23
CA ALA A 69 -22.73 -20.00 32.93
C ALA A 69 -23.24 -19.08 31.81
N ALA A 70 -24.25 -18.27 32.05
CA ALA A 70 -24.72 -17.26 31.12
C ALA A 70 -23.70 -16.12 30.93
N ALA A 71 -23.03 -15.68 32.00
CA ALA A 71 -21.98 -14.66 31.92
C ALA A 71 -20.69 -15.18 31.27
N THR A 72 -20.31 -16.44 31.47
CA THR A 72 -19.18 -17.07 30.77
C THR A 72 -19.49 -17.34 29.31
N LEU A 73 -20.73 -17.71 28.97
CA LEU A 73 -21.16 -17.82 27.55
C LEU A 73 -21.29 -16.45 26.89
N ALA A 74 -21.70 -15.40 27.59
CA ALA A 74 -21.72 -14.03 27.09
C ALA A 74 -20.32 -13.40 27.01
N GLY A 75 -19.38 -13.79 27.88
CA GLY A 75 -18.01 -13.30 27.90
C GLY A 75 -17.09 -13.94 26.85
N CYS A 76 -17.46 -15.08 26.25
CA CYS A 76 -16.72 -15.72 25.17
C CYS A 76 -17.20 -15.35 23.78
N GLY A 77 -18.23 -14.53 23.65
CA GLY A 77 -18.80 -14.11 22.39
C GLY A 77 -18.25 -12.76 21.94
N LYS A 78 -17.09 -12.71 21.28
CA LYS A 78 -17.00 -11.77 20.16
C LYS A 78 -18.17 -12.14 19.25
N ALA A 79 -18.99 -11.13 18.95
CA ALA A 79 -20.23 -11.28 18.20
C ALA A 79 -20.12 -12.39 17.18
N ALA A 80 -20.99 -13.39 17.27
CA ALA A 80 -21.18 -14.35 16.22
C ALA A 80 -21.22 -13.55 14.93
N GLU A 81 -20.39 -13.91 13.97
CA GLU A 81 -20.40 -13.30 12.65
C GLU A 81 -21.86 -13.25 12.22
N LYS A 82 -22.40 -12.04 12.09
CA LYS A 82 -23.76 -11.91 11.60
C LYS A 82 -23.69 -12.34 10.14
N ALA A 83 -24.15 -13.56 9.87
CA ALA A 83 -24.36 -13.98 8.49
C ALA A 83 -25.34 -12.98 7.88
N LEU A 84 -24.90 -12.25 6.85
CA LEU A 84 -25.78 -11.41 6.03
C LEU A 84 -26.44 -12.35 5.01
N PRO A 85 -27.69 -12.73 5.18
CA PRO A 85 -28.35 -13.63 4.24
C PRO A 85 -28.53 -12.91 2.91
N TYR A 86 -28.33 -13.62 1.81
CA TYR A 86 -28.76 -13.14 0.51
C TYR A 86 -30.28 -12.96 0.50
N LEU A 87 -30.76 -11.82 0.03
CA LEU A 87 -32.18 -11.64 -0.30
C LEU A 87 -32.57 -12.52 -1.48
N VAL A 88 -31.67 -12.62 -2.46
CA VAL A 88 -31.75 -13.57 -3.58
C VAL A 88 -30.34 -14.13 -3.74
N GLN A 89 -30.18 -15.42 -3.47
CA GLN A 89 -28.89 -16.08 -3.66
C GLN A 89 -28.62 -16.25 -5.17
N PRO A 90 -27.49 -15.75 -5.70
CA PRO A 90 -27.08 -16.05 -7.08
C PRO A 90 -26.91 -17.56 -7.28
N ASP A 91 -27.35 -18.09 -8.41
CA ASP A 91 -27.28 -19.54 -8.70
C ASP A 91 -25.85 -20.10 -8.63
N ALA A 92 -24.84 -19.28 -8.93
CA ALA A 92 -23.44 -19.65 -8.87
C ALA A 92 -22.81 -19.49 -7.47
N SER A 93 -23.54 -18.99 -6.48
CA SER A 93 -23.00 -18.76 -5.13
C SER A 93 -23.18 -20.00 -4.27
N ILE A 94 -22.06 -20.63 -3.92
CA ILE A 94 -22.02 -21.76 -2.98
C ILE A 94 -21.54 -21.19 -1.63
N PRO A 95 -22.30 -21.34 -0.54
CA PRO A 95 -21.88 -20.87 0.78
C PRO A 95 -20.49 -21.40 1.16
N GLY A 96 -19.63 -20.52 1.63
CA GLY A 96 -18.26 -20.88 2.00
C GLY A 96 -17.26 -20.96 0.85
N VAL A 97 -17.67 -20.81 -0.41
CA VAL A 97 -16.80 -20.75 -1.58
C VAL A 97 -16.61 -19.29 -2.00
N SER A 98 -15.36 -18.87 -2.17
CA SER A 98 -15.05 -17.51 -2.59
C SER A 98 -15.38 -17.28 -4.07
N LEU A 99 -15.90 -16.10 -4.37
CA LEU A 99 -16.02 -15.58 -5.74
C LEU A 99 -14.95 -14.52 -5.99
N TYR A 100 -14.53 -14.36 -7.25
CA TYR A 100 -13.53 -13.36 -7.63
C TYR A 100 -14.07 -12.47 -8.74
N TYR A 101 -14.07 -11.17 -8.51
CA TYR A 101 -14.47 -10.17 -9.50
C TYR A 101 -13.24 -9.48 -10.06
N ALA A 102 -13.01 -9.63 -11.38
CA ALA A 102 -11.93 -8.92 -12.05
C ALA A 102 -12.26 -7.43 -12.13
N SER A 103 -11.36 -6.57 -11.68
CA SER A 103 -11.57 -5.13 -11.57
C SER A 103 -10.23 -4.39 -11.69
N VAL A 104 -10.26 -3.06 -11.53
CA VAL A 104 -9.06 -2.23 -11.43
C VAL A 104 -9.04 -1.55 -10.06
N CYS A 105 -7.87 -1.53 -9.43
CA CYS A 105 -7.67 -0.90 -8.14
C CYS A 105 -7.91 0.61 -8.21
N GLY A 106 -8.83 1.12 -7.42
CA GLY A 106 -9.11 2.55 -7.28
C GLY A 106 -8.30 3.24 -6.19
N GLY A 107 -7.32 2.57 -5.57
CA GLY A 107 -6.51 3.13 -4.48
C GLY A 107 -5.58 4.28 -4.91
N CYS A 108 -5.21 4.34 -6.18
CA CYS A 108 -4.43 5.43 -6.78
C CYS A 108 -4.52 5.38 -8.31
N SER A 109 -3.94 6.38 -8.99
CA SER A 109 -3.95 6.47 -10.46
C SER A 109 -3.06 5.43 -11.19
N ALA A 110 -2.33 4.55 -10.47
CA ALA A 110 -1.54 3.49 -11.10
C ALA A 110 -2.41 2.48 -11.87
N GLY A 111 -3.67 2.28 -11.47
CA GLY A 111 -4.63 1.49 -12.23
C GLY A 111 -4.27 0.00 -12.34
N CYS A 112 -3.74 -0.60 -11.27
CA CYS A 112 -3.39 -2.03 -11.23
C CYS A 112 -4.63 -2.90 -11.37
N GLY A 113 -4.58 -3.95 -12.22
CA GLY A 113 -5.65 -4.94 -12.32
C GLY A 113 -5.74 -5.80 -11.06
N VAL A 114 -6.97 -6.00 -10.56
CA VAL A 114 -7.21 -6.78 -9.34
C VAL A 114 -8.29 -7.83 -9.54
N LEU A 115 -8.27 -8.83 -8.67
CA LEU A 115 -9.33 -9.78 -8.41
C LEU A 115 -9.84 -9.52 -6.99
N ALA A 116 -11.05 -9.02 -6.85
CA ALA A 116 -11.67 -8.82 -5.55
C ALA A 116 -12.24 -10.16 -5.07
N LYS A 117 -11.67 -10.71 -3.98
CA LYS A 117 -12.14 -11.93 -3.33
C LYS A 117 -13.36 -11.58 -2.49
N ASP A 118 -14.49 -12.14 -2.87
CA ASP A 118 -15.77 -12.01 -2.19
C ASP A 118 -16.12 -13.28 -1.41
N ARG A 119 -16.61 -13.11 -0.20
CA ARG A 119 -17.15 -14.19 0.63
C ARG A 119 -18.54 -13.82 1.08
N ASP A 120 -19.51 -14.56 0.57
CA ASP A 120 -20.92 -14.42 0.93
C ASP A 120 -21.45 -12.99 0.78
N GLY A 121 -21.11 -12.33 -0.36
CA GLY A 121 -21.56 -11.00 -0.72
C GLY A 121 -20.72 -9.85 -0.16
N ARG A 122 -19.54 -10.13 0.39
CA ARG A 122 -18.62 -9.11 0.95
C ARG A 122 -17.19 -9.28 0.43
N PRO A 123 -16.57 -8.26 -0.14
CA PRO A 123 -15.16 -8.28 -0.49
C PRO A 123 -14.29 -8.27 0.78
N ILE A 124 -13.43 -9.28 0.92
CA ILE A 124 -12.55 -9.45 2.08
C ILE A 124 -11.08 -9.32 1.76
N LYS A 125 -10.70 -9.44 0.49
CA LYS A 125 -9.30 -9.43 0.06
C LYS A 125 -9.20 -8.96 -1.38
N LEU A 126 -8.09 -8.29 -1.70
CA LEU A 126 -7.73 -7.94 -3.08
C LEU A 126 -6.48 -8.72 -3.48
N GLU A 127 -6.53 -9.33 -4.63
CA GLU A 127 -5.37 -9.97 -5.26
C GLU A 127 -5.06 -9.26 -6.56
N GLY A 128 -3.78 -9.20 -6.96
CA GLY A 128 -3.46 -8.73 -8.30
C GLY A 128 -3.99 -9.69 -9.37
N ASN A 129 -4.51 -9.16 -10.48
CA ASN A 129 -4.95 -9.98 -11.60
C ASN A 129 -3.73 -10.48 -12.39
N PRO A 130 -3.47 -11.82 -12.44
CA PRO A 130 -2.29 -12.38 -13.10
C PRO A 130 -2.23 -12.11 -14.61
N GLN A 131 -3.39 -11.94 -15.25
CA GLN A 131 -3.50 -11.68 -16.68
C GLN A 131 -3.29 -10.20 -17.05
N HIS A 132 -3.37 -9.29 -16.07
CA HIS A 132 -3.28 -7.87 -16.34
C HIS A 132 -1.85 -7.46 -16.70
N PRO A 133 -1.61 -6.81 -17.85
CA PRO A 133 -0.26 -6.58 -18.39
C PRO A 133 0.58 -5.56 -17.61
N LEU A 134 -0.05 -4.74 -16.77
CA LEU A 134 0.66 -3.74 -15.98
C LEU A 134 1.32 -4.33 -14.72
N ASN A 135 0.58 -5.15 -13.97
CA ASN A 135 1.00 -5.62 -12.66
C ASN A 135 1.20 -7.14 -12.54
N HIS A 136 0.84 -7.93 -13.56
CA HIS A 136 1.11 -9.37 -13.65
C HIS A 136 0.82 -10.15 -12.35
N GLY A 137 -0.29 -9.83 -11.68
CA GLY A 137 -0.71 -10.49 -10.45
C GLY A 137 -0.16 -9.88 -9.15
N ALA A 138 0.68 -8.86 -9.23
CA ALA A 138 1.18 -8.16 -8.04
C ALA A 138 0.26 -7.03 -7.58
N LEU A 139 0.40 -6.62 -6.30
CA LEU A 139 -0.32 -5.48 -5.74
C LEU A 139 0.50 -4.85 -4.60
N CYS A 140 0.49 -3.53 -4.47
CA CYS A 140 1.18 -2.84 -3.38
C CYS A 140 0.42 -2.95 -2.05
N GLY A 141 1.07 -2.59 -0.93
CA GLY A 141 0.46 -2.63 0.40
C GLY A 141 -0.80 -1.76 0.51
N MET A 142 -0.81 -0.57 -0.08
CA MET A 142 -1.99 0.30 -0.10
C MET A 142 -3.14 -0.30 -0.90
N GLY A 143 -2.85 -0.89 -2.07
CA GLY A 143 -3.85 -1.60 -2.85
C GLY A 143 -4.47 -2.76 -2.07
N GLN A 144 -3.66 -3.53 -1.34
CA GLN A 144 -4.15 -4.57 -0.44
C GLN A 144 -5.06 -3.98 0.64
N ALA A 145 -4.63 -2.91 1.32
CA ALA A 145 -5.34 -2.30 2.43
C ALA A 145 -6.60 -1.53 2.01
N SER A 146 -6.76 -1.20 0.72
CA SER A 146 -7.88 -0.38 0.23
C SER A 146 -9.25 -1.08 0.37
N VAL A 147 -9.29 -2.40 0.57
CA VAL A 147 -10.53 -3.13 0.86
C VAL A 147 -11.23 -2.62 2.11
N LEU A 148 -10.48 -2.15 3.12
CA LEU A 148 -11.03 -1.61 4.36
C LEU A 148 -11.86 -0.35 4.09
N GLY A 149 -11.49 0.44 3.07
CA GLY A 149 -12.17 1.69 2.73
C GLY A 149 -13.65 1.53 2.39
N VAL A 150 -14.08 0.37 1.89
CA VAL A 150 -15.51 0.12 1.63
C VAL A 150 -16.33 0.05 2.91
N TYR A 151 -15.72 -0.42 4.00
CA TYR A 151 -16.34 -0.63 5.31
C TYR A 151 -16.01 0.47 6.33
N ASP A 152 -15.24 1.48 5.94
CA ASP A 152 -14.79 2.55 6.83
C ASP A 152 -15.98 3.24 7.51
N THR A 153 -15.96 3.26 8.84
CA THR A 153 -17.03 3.83 9.68
C THR A 153 -17.14 5.35 9.57
N ARG A 154 -16.09 6.01 9.04
CA ARG A 154 -16.03 7.47 8.84
C ARG A 154 -16.58 7.94 7.49
N ARG A 155 -17.04 7.03 6.63
CA ARG A 155 -17.68 7.39 5.37
C ARG A 155 -18.98 8.18 5.60
N LEU A 156 -19.24 9.18 4.76
CA LEU A 156 -20.52 9.88 4.72
C LEU A 156 -21.63 8.89 4.31
N LYS A 157 -22.70 8.84 5.12
CA LYS A 157 -23.82 7.91 4.90
C LYS A 157 -24.86 8.44 3.94
N ALA A 158 -24.91 9.74 3.75
CA ALA A 158 -25.87 10.46 2.91
C ALA A 158 -25.28 11.78 2.42
N PRO A 159 -25.83 12.40 1.38
CA PRO A 159 -25.45 13.74 0.97
C PRO A 159 -25.74 14.77 2.08
N GLN A 160 -25.01 15.87 2.09
CA GLN A 160 -25.17 16.94 3.06
C GLN A 160 -25.23 18.30 2.37
N VAL A 161 -26.01 19.22 2.94
CA VAL A 161 -26.08 20.63 2.53
C VAL A 161 -25.81 21.50 3.75
N SER A 162 -24.82 22.36 3.68
CA SER A 162 -24.40 23.26 4.78
C SER A 162 -24.18 22.50 6.12
N GLY A 163 -23.53 21.33 6.06
CA GLY A 163 -23.21 20.50 7.22
C GLY A 163 -24.38 19.71 7.81
N ARG A 164 -25.55 19.69 7.15
CA ARG A 164 -26.73 18.93 7.57
C ARG A 164 -27.02 17.79 6.59
N ASP A 165 -27.42 16.65 7.12
CA ASP A 165 -27.84 15.53 6.28
C ASP A 165 -29.00 15.93 5.38
N SER A 166 -28.97 15.47 4.16
CA SER A 166 -29.94 15.76 3.10
C SER A 166 -30.25 14.48 2.30
N ASP A 167 -31.16 14.58 1.37
CA ASP A 167 -31.37 13.58 0.34
C ASP A 167 -30.91 14.09 -1.04
N TRP A 168 -30.71 13.16 -1.97
CA TRP A 168 -30.23 13.48 -3.31
C TRP A 168 -31.16 14.41 -4.08
N SER A 169 -32.48 14.28 -3.91
CA SER A 169 -33.48 15.11 -4.59
C SER A 169 -33.36 16.58 -4.15
N SER A 170 -33.26 16.78 -2.86
CA SER A 170 -33.10 18.11 -2.25
C SER A 170 -31.77 18.77 -2.64
N LEU A 171 -30.65 18.01 -2.52
CA LEU A 171 -29.35 18.51 -2.91
C LEU A 171 -29.32 18.88 -4.39
N ASP A 172 -29.80 17.98 -5.27
CA ASP A 172 -29.80 18.21 -6.72
C ASP A 172 -30.64 19.41 -7.11
N SER A 173 -31.83 19.57 -6.51
CA SER A 173 -32.74 20.70 -6.80
C SER A 173 -32.10 22.03 -6.42
N GLU A 174 -31.47 22.11 -5.23
CA GLU A 174 -30.81 23.31 -4.76
C GLU A 174 -29.58 23.63 -5.62
N LEU A 175 -28.70 22.66 -5.84
CA LEU A 175 -27.50 22.83 -6.66
C LEU A 175 -27.81 23.20 -8.11
N LEU A 176 -28.80 22.54 -8.75
CA LEU A 176 -29.24 22.91 -10.10
C LEU A 176 -29.76 24.34 -10.17
N GLY A 177 -30.50 24.79 -9.15
CA GLY A 177 -30.95 26.18 -9.04
C GLY A 177 -29.79 27.16 -9.02
N GLU A 178 -28.78 26.90 -8.21
CA GLU A 178 -27.58 27.71 -8.09
C GLU A 178 -26.73 27.70 -9.40
N LEU A 179 -26.53 26.54 -10.02
CA LEU A 179 -25.78 26.43 -11.28
C LEU A 179 -26.51 27.15 -12.42
N LYS A 180 -27.83 27.11 -12.44
CA LYS A 180 -28.66 27.82 -13.43
C LYS A 180 -28.54 29.33 -13.22
N ALA A 181 -28.62 29.82 -11.98
CA ALA A 181 -28.45 31.22 -11.62
C ALA A 181 -27.03 31.71 -11.96
N LEU A 182 -26.02 30.93 -11.68
CA LEU A 182 -24.64 31.23 -12.03
C LEU A 182 -24.46 31.39 -13.54
N ARG A 183 -25.00 30.44 -14.34
CA ARG A 183 -24.94 30.50 -15.79
C ARG A 183 -25.65 31.71 -16.37
N ALA A 184 -26.82 32.07 -15.81
CA ALA A 184 -27.57 33.25 -16.25
C ALA A 184 -26.77 34.54 -16.04
N LYS A 185 -25.90 34.59 -15.03
CA LYS A 185 -25.00 35.72 -14.72
C LYS A 185 -23.67 35.67 -15.48
N GLY A 186 -23.43 34.66 -16.32
CA GLY A 186 -22.14 34.45 -16.99
C GLY A 186 -20.99 34.08 -16.04
N GLY A 187 -21.30 33.56 -14.84
CA GLY A 187 -20.32 33.21 -13.83
C GLY A 187 -19.47 31.99 -14.24
N LYS A 188 -18.19 31.99 -13.82
CA LYS A 188 -17.22 30.93 -14.13
C LYS A 188 -17.38 29.76 -13.15
N LEU A 189 -17.27 28.54 -13.70
CA LEU A 189 -17.22 27.30 -12.92
C LEU A 189 -15.86 26.63 -13.12
N ARG A 190 -15.34 25.99 -12.07
CA ARG A 190 -14.15 25.13 -12.14
C ARG A 190 -14.47 23.77 -11.57
N ILE A 191 -13.95 22.74 -12.23
CA ILE A 191 -13.85 21.38 -11.68
C ILE A 191 -12.39 21.18 -11.29
N LEU A 192 -12.15 20.73 -10.05
CA LEU A 192 -10.83 20.36 -9.54
C LEU A 192 -10.83 18.86 -9.24
N SER A 193 -9.84 18.14 -9.72
CA SER A 193 -9.67 16.73 -9.41
C SER A 193 -8.21 16.33 -9.47
N ARG A 194 -7.89 15.18 -8.86
CA ARG A 194 -6.67 14.44 -9.20
C ARG A 194 -6.75 13.92 -10.64
N SER A 195 -5.66 13.32 -11.13
CA SER A 195 -5.64 12.69 -12.46
C SER A 195 -6.76 11.68 -12.64
N VAL A 196 -7.68 11.96 -13.57
CA VAL A 196 -8.80 11.07 -13.92
C VAL A 196 -8.34 10.11 -15.01
N ILE A 197 -8.04 8.86 -14.62
CA ILE A 197 -7.66 7.81 -15.59
C ILE A 197 -8.87 7.11 -16.25
N SER A 198 -10.11 7.39 -15.78
CA SER A 198 -11.34 6.88 -16.40
C SER A 198 -11.66 7.62 -17.68
N PRO A 199 -11.61 6.96 -18.85
CA PRO A 199 -11.96 7.60 -20.11
C PRO A 199 -13.44 7.96 -20.21
N SER A 200 -14.35 7.15 -19.64
CA SER A 200 -15.79 7.47 -19.61
C SER A 200 -16.09 8.67 -18.71
N LEU A 201 -15.44 8.79 -17.55
CA LEU A 201 -15.61 9.95 -16.67
C LEU A 201 -15.00 11.23 -17.30
N ARG A 202 -13.83 11.12 -17.98
CA ARG A 202 -13.26 12.25 -18.73
C ARG A 202 -14.23 12.77 -19.78
N ALA A 203 -14.88 11.86 -20.52
CA ALA A 203 -15.89 12.24 -21.52
C ALA A 203 -17.10 12.92 -20.88
N GLN A 204 -17.55 12.44 -19.71
CA GLN A 204 -18.67 13.05 -18.98
C GLN A 204 -18.32 14.42 -18.39
N ILE A 205 -17.11 14.61 -17.88
CA ILE A 205 -16.59 15.93 -17.45
C ILE A 205 -16.60 16.89 -18.63
N ALA A 206 -16.08 16.47 -19.80
CA ALA A 206 -16.09 17.30 -21.00
C ALA A 206 -17.52 17.68 -21.44
N ALA A 207 -18.46 16.75 -21.38
CA ALA A 207 -19.89 17.00 -21.67
C ALA A 207 -20.53 17.97 -20.66
N PHE A 208 -20.18 17.86 -19.38
CA PHE A 208 -20.64 18.78 -18.34
C PHE A 208 -20.09 20.19 -18.57
N LEU A 209 -18.81 20.32 -18.87
CA LEU A 209 -18.17 21.62 -19.14
C LEU A 209 -18.72 22.30 -20.39
N ALA A 210 -19.03 21.51 -21.44
CA ALA A 210 -19.65 22.03 -22.67
C ALA A 210 -21.05 22.67 -22.39
N ALA A 211 -21.75 22.17 -21.37
CA ALA A 211 -23.02 22.77 -20.93
C ALA A 211 -22.85 24.09 -20.13
N HIS A 212 -21.61 24.41 -19.71
CA HIS A 212 -21.28 25.59 -18.88
C HIS A 212 -20.14 26.39 -19.54
N PRO A 213 -20.45 27.28 -20.51
CA PRO A 213 -19.44 28.07 -21.23
C PRO A 213 -18.51 28.85 -20.30
N GLY A 214 -17.22 28.90 -20.59
CA GLY A 214 -16.22 29.56 -19.75
C GLY A 214 -15.70 28.72 -18.55
N SER A 215 -16.23 27.51 -18.39
CA SER A 215 -15.79 26.58 -17.36
C SER A 215 -14.54 25.79 -17.76
N LYS A 216 -13.76 25.32 -16.78
CA LYS A 216 -12.53 24.55 -17.01
C LYS A 216 -12.42 23.40 -16.00
N HIS A 217 -11.78 22.31 -16.42
CA HIS A 217 -11.27 21.26 -15.56
C HIS A 217 -9.81 21.55 -15.24
N VAL A 218 -9.46 21.62 -13.97
CA VAL A 218 -8.09 21.73 -13.46
C VAL A 218 -7.73 20.43 -12.79
N VAL A 219 -6.62 19.85 -13.22
CA VAL A 219 -6.14 18.56 -12.71
C VAL A 219 -4.89 18.81 -11.87
N TYR A 220 -4.84 18.24 -10.69
CA TYR A 220 -3.66 18.25 -9.83
C TYR A 220 -3.22 16.85 -9.44
N ASP A 221 -1.97 16.67 -9.11
CA ASP A 221 -1.46 15.49 -8.45
C ASP A 221 -0.56 15.94 -7.30
N PRO A 222 -0.79 15.48 -6.05
CA PRO A 222 0.07 15.85 -4.90
C PRO A 222 1.51 15.44 -5.13
N LEU A 223 1.72 14.24 -5.70
CA LEU A 223 3.01 13.78 -6.19
C LEU A 223 3.05 14.05 -7.70
N SER A 224 3.37 15.27 -8.08
CA SER A 224 3.26 15.78 -9.45
C SER A 224 4.23 15.09 -10.42
N ALA A 225 3.84 15.02 -11.70
CA ALA A 225 4.69 14.72 -12.83
C ALA A 225 4.67 15.87 -13.88
N ALA A 226 4.16 17.06 -13.50
CA ALA A 226 3.98 18.17 -14.43
C ALA A 226 5.29 18.60 -15.08
N ALA A 227 6.40 18.63 -14.37
CA ALA A 227 7.70 18.97 -14.95
C ALA A 227 8.14 17.99 -16.05
N ILE A 228 7.85 16.68 -15.89
CA ILE A 228 8.12 15.67 -16.93
C ILE A 228 7.26 15.93 -18.17
N LEU A 229 5.96 16.17 -17.95
CA LEU A 229 5.00 16.48 -19.01
C LEU A 229 5.42 17.74 -19.81
N ASP A 230 5.76 18.80 -19.09
CA ASP A 230 6.15 20.09 -19.66
C ASP A 230 7.50 20.02 -20.37
N ALA A 231 8.46 19.24 -19.85
CA ALA A 231 9.73 18.99 -20.52
C ALA A 231 9.53 18.26 -21.85
N HIS A 232 8.59 17.28 -21.91
CA HIS A 232 8.27 16.62 -23.20
C HIS A 232 7.54 17.55 -24.16
N GLN A 233 6.67 18.45 -23.64
CA GLN A 233 6.08 19.50 -24.47
C GLN A 233 7.14 20.39 -25.11
N ALA A 234 8.16 20.78 -24.35
CA ALA A 234 9.25 21.62 -24.84
C ALA A 234 10.16 20.89 -25.83
N THR A 235 10.50 19.62 -25.56
CA THR A 235 11.49 18.85 -26.34
C THR A 235 10.89 18.06 -27.50
N HIS A 236 9.64 17.59 -27.39
CA HIS A 236 8.98 16.74 -28.40
C HIS A 236 7.66 17.32 -28.95
N GLY A 237 7.28 18.53 -28.48
CA GLY A 237 6.04 19.18 -28.91
C GLY A 237 4.74 18.53 -28.40
N ARG A 238 4.83 17.59 -27.44
CA ARG A 238 3.69 16.87 -26.85
C ARG A 238 3.82 16.83 -25.34
N ARG A 239 2.76 17.21 -24.63
CA ARG A 239 2.69 17.11 -23.18
C ARG A 239 2.31 15.69 -22.78
N VAL A 240 3.31 14.82 -22.61
CA VAL A 240 3.12 13.39 -22.34
C VAL A 240 4.03 12.91 -21.20
N LEU A 241 3.51 11.99 -20.41
CA LEU A 241 4.29 11.21 -19.45
C LEU A 241 4.74 9.92 -20.15
N PRO A 242 6.05 9.69 -20.36
CA PRO A 242 6.51 8.49 -21.02
C PRO A 242 6.12 7.22 -20.25
N HIS A 243 5.99 6.12 -20.96
CA HIS A 243 6.05 4.79 -20.37
C HIS A 243 7.53 4.36 -20.32
N TYR A 244 8.05 4.19 -19.10
CA TYR A 244 9.44 3.81 -18.87
C TYR A 244 9.60 2.29 -18.85
N ARG A 245 10.40 1.77 -19.78
CA ARG A 245 10.61 0.34 -20.00
C ARG A 245 11.85 -0.15 -19.25
N PHE A 246 11.72 -0.30 -17.93
CA PHE A 246 12.80 -0.84 -17.07
C PHE A 246 13.20 -2.26 -17.47
N ASP A 247 12.27 -3.03 -18.05
CA ASP A 247 12.49 -4.37 -18.58
C ASP A 247 13.46 -4.39 -19.77
N GLN A 248 13.56 -3.32 -20.53
CA GLN A 248 14.44 -3.19 -21.70
C GLN A 248 15.80 -2.60 -21.34
N ALA A 249 15.93 -1.96 -20.17
CA ALA A 249 17.16 -1.26 -19.81
C ALA A 249 18.30 -2.23 -19.43
N GLU A 250 19.51 -1.99 -19.99
CA GLU A 250 20.74 -2.64 -19.58
C GLU A 250 21.52 -1.83 -18.54
N VAL A 251 21.41 -0.50 -18.63
CA VAL A 251 21.96 0.43 -17.64
C VAL A 251 20.88 1.45 -17.29
N ILE A 252 20.65 1.61 -15.99
CA ILE A 252 19.69 2.55 -15.43
C ILE A 252 20.44 3.58 -14.60
N ALA A 253 20.16 4.86 -14.81
CA ALA A 253 20.59 5.95 -13.93
C ALA A 253 19.34 6.69 -13.45
N SER A 254 19.10 6.65 -12.14
CA SER A 254 17.93 7.29 -11.53
C SER A 254 18.38 8.38 -10.56
N PHE A 255 17.74 9.55 -10.67
CA PHE A 255 18.03 10.72 -9.86
C PHE A 255 16.77 11.08 -9.07
N ASP A 256 16.78 10.86 -7.76
CA ASP A 256 15.68 11.13 -6.84
C ASP A 256 14.32 10.52 -7.29
N ALA A 257 14.39 9.48 -8.10
CA ALA A 257 13.23 8.77 -8.61
C ALA A 257 13.08 7.41 -7.90
N ASP A 258 12.31 7.37 -6.81
CA ASP A 258 12.06 6.13 -6.06
C ASP A 258 11.04 5.23 -6.80
N PHE A 259 11.45 4.74 -7.97
CA PHE A 259 10.57 3.97 -8.86
C PHE A 259 10.20 2.58 -8.33
N LEU A 260 10.93 2.05 -7.34
CA LEU A 260 10.58 0.82 -6.63
C LEU A 260 9.65 1.05 -5.44
N GLY A 261 9.52 2.29 -4.96
CA GLY A 261 8.74 2.65 -3.78
C GLY A 261 7.53 3.53 -4.05
N THR A 262 7.73 4.73 -4.58
CA THR A 262 6.69 5.77 -4.60
C THR A 262 6.48 6.49 -5.93
N TRP A 263 7.43 6.37 -6.87
CA TRP A 263 7.41 7.17 -8.10
C TRP A 263 6.54 6.53 -9.20
N ILE A 264 5.51 7.24 -9.65
CA ILE A 264 4.57 6.97 -10.74
C ILE A 264 3.87 5.60 -10.61
N SER A 265 4.54 4.48 -10.93
CA SER A 265 3.94 3.14 -11.05
C SER A 265 4.82 2.06 -10.41
N PRO A 266 5.02 2.09 -9.07
CA PRO A 266 6.05 1.26 -8.42
C PRO A 266 5.83 -0.25 -8.57
N VAL A 267 4.58 -0.72 -8.65
CA VAL A 267 4.29 -2.16 -8.85
C VAL A 267 4.73 -2.63 -10.23
N GLU A 268 4.39 -1.87 -11.26
CA GLU A 268 4.80 -2.13 -12.64
C GLU A 268 6.33 -2.06 -12.78
N PHE A 269 6.91 -0.98 -12.29
CA PHE A 269 8.35 -0.74 -12.43
C PHE A 269 9.18 -1.74 -11.65
N ALA A 270 8.74 -2.20 -10.47
CA ALA A 270 9.42 -3.26 -9.73
C ALA A 270 9.41 -4.58 -10.51
N GLY A 271 8.30 -4.95 -11.11
CA GLY A 271 8.20 -6.14 -11.97
C GLY A 271 9.11 -6.04 -13.20
N ALA A 272 9.06 -4.90 -13.89
CA ALA A 272 9.88 -4.61 -15.07
C ALA A 272 11.38 -4.59 -14.74
N TYR A 273 11.78 -3.93 -13.66
CA TYR A 273 13.16 -3.88 -13.17
C TYR A 273 13.69 -5.28 -12.86
N GLN A 274 12.93 -6.10 -12.14
CA GLN A 274 13.35 -7.45 -11.79
C GLN A 274 13.44 -8.39 -12.99
N SER A 275 12.63 -8.19 -14.02
CA SER A 275 12.74 -8.99 -15.26
C SER A 275 14.08 -8.80 -15.95
N GLY A 276 14.71 -7.62 -15.82
CA GLY A 276 16.05 -7.31 -16.29
C GLY A 276 17.19 -7.80 -15.39
N ARG A 277 16.87 -8.32 -14.20
CA ARG A 277 17.84 -8.73 -13.16
C ARG A 277 17.64 -10.18 -12.68
N LYS A 278 16.84 -10.97 -13.37
CA LYS A 278 16.57 -12.36 -13.01
C LYS A 278 17.74 -13.24 -13.43
N LEU A 279 18.52 -13.71 -12.48
CA LEU A 279 19.57 -14.68 -12.70
C LEU A 279 18.98 -16.09 -12.80
N ARG A 280 19.35 -16.82 -13.85
CA ARG A 280 19.12 -18.24 -14.00
C ARG A 280 20.50 -18.89 -14.22
N GLY A 281 21.05 -19.45 -13.14
CA GLY A 281 22.44 -19.87 -13.13
C GLY A 281 23.40 -18.67 -13.19
N ARG A 282 24.66 -18.89 -13.56
CA ARG A 282 25.74 -17.88 -13.55
C ARG A 282 25.72 -16.95 -14.78
N GLU A 283 25.04 -17.35 -15.82
CA GLU A 283 24.87 -16.58 -17.04
C GLU A 283 23.48 -15.94 -17.08
N GLY A 284 23.35 -14.85 -17.78
CA GLY A 284 22.09 -14.14 -17.93
C GLY A 284 22.27 -12.63 -17.96
N ARG A 285 21.21 -11.95 -18.40
CA ARG A 285 21.14 -10.51 -18.39
C ARG A 285 20.99 -10.02 -16.95
N PHE A 286 21.79 -9.04 -16.56
CA PHE A 286 21.68 -8.39 -15.28
C PHE A 286 21.97 -6.90 -15.46
N SER A 287 20.93 -6.08 -15.45
CA SER A 287 21.05 -4.64 -15.64
C SER A 287 21.85 -3.98 -14.51
N LYS A 288 22.63 -2.96 -14.86
CA LYS A 288 23.35 -2.14 -13.87
C LYS A 288 22.52 -0.94 -13.48
N HIS A 289 22.49 -0.60 -12.20
CA HIS A 289 21.69 0.49 -11.69
C HIS A 289 22.51 1.46 -10.84
N PHE A 290 22.58 2.70 -11.30
CA PHE A 290 23.12 3.85 -10.58
C PHE A 290 21.97 4.68 -9.99
N HIS A 291 22.05 5.03 -8.71
CA HIS A 291 21.06 5.90 -8.06
C HIS A 291 21.70 7.07 -7.34
N VAL A 292 21.13 8.26 -7.53
CA VAL A 292 21.55 9.51 -6.89
C VAL A 292 20.35 10.09 -6.14
N GLU A 293 20.48 10.28 -4.83
CA GLU A 293 19.38 10.72 -3.95
C GLU A 293 19.90 11.47 -2.72
N SER A 294 19.04 12.18 -2.02
CA SER A 294 19.40 12.87 -0.76
C SER A 294 19.14 12.00 0.48
N GLY A 295 18.02 11.33 0.54
CA GLY A 295 17.67 10.34 1.57
C GLY A 295 17.98 8.91 1.13
N LEU A 296 17.80 7.93 1.99
CA LEU A 296 17.86 6.53 1.58
C LEU A 296 16.45 6.04 1.26
N THR A 297 16.22 5.65 0.00
CA THR A 297 14.95 5.09 -0.47
C THR A 297 15.05 3.59 -0.73
N VAL A 298 13.89 2.96 -1.01
CA VAL A 298 13.87 1.56 -1.46
C VAL A 298 14.63 1.39 -2.77
N THR A 299 14.54 2.35 -3.68
CA THR A 299 15.29 2.33 -4.93
C THR A 299 16.79 2.43 -4.67
N GLY A 300 17.22 3.35 -3.81
CA GLY A 300 18.63 3.49 -3.43
C GLY A 300 19.18 2.26 -2.72
N SER A 301 18.39 1.60 -1.86
CA SER A 301 18.79 0.38 -1.17
C SER A 301 19.07 -0.80 -2.13
N LYS A 302 18.52 -0.76 -3.34
CA LYS A 302 18.67 -1.81 -4.38
C LYS A 302 19.60 -1.41 -5.52
N ALA A 303 20.09 -0.19 -5.54
CA ALA A 303 21.07 0.25 -6.53
C ALA A 303 22.38 -0.55 -6.42
N ASP A 304 23.05 -0.76 -7.54
CA ASP A 304 24.39 -1.37 -7.56
C ASP A 304 25.46 -0.35 -7.13
N GLU A 305 25.29 0.90 -7.59
CA GLU A 305 26.11 2.04 -7.18
C GLU A 305 25.22 3.21 -6.75
N ARG A 306 25.48 3.76 -5.58
CA ARG A 306 24.71 4.87 -4.99
C ARG A 306 25.61 6.07 -4.71
N ALA A 307 25.05 7.27 -4.93
CA ALA A 307 25.64 8.53 -4.49
C ALA A 307 24.60 9.40 -3.78
N THR A 308 25.06 10.20 -2.82
CA THR A 308 24.20 11.16 -2.11
C THR A 308 24.44 12.57 -2.62
N LEU A 309 23.35 13.34 -2.73
CA LEU A 309 23.35 14.77 -3.09
C LEU A 309 22.29 15.50 -2.29
N ARG A 310 22.52 16.76 -1.95
CA ARG A 310 21.44 17.62 -1.47
C ARG A 310 20.37 17.80 -2.56
N PRO A 311 19.10 17.96 -2.19
CA PRO A 311 18.04 18.13 -3.17
C PRO A 311 18.29 19.26 -4.18
N SER A 312 18.83 20.38 -3.72
CA SER A 312 19.16 21.53 -4.56
C SER A 312 20.34 21.31 -5.53
N GLU A 313 21.16 20.30 -5.30
CA GLU A 313 22.33 19.97 -6.14
C GLU A 313 22.00 18.93 -7.23
N LEU A 314 20.83 18.34 -7.19
CA LEU A 314 20.41 17.28 -8.12
C LEU A 314 20.49 17.71 -9.59
N THR A 315 19.98 18.90 -9.91
CA THR A 315 20.02 19.44 -11.28
C THR A 315 21.44 19.70 -11.75
N LEU A 316 22.34 20.13 -10.85
CA LEU A 316 23.75 20.32 -11.16
C LEU A 316 24.44 18.98 -11.42
N GLY A 317 24.17 17.95 -10.62
CA GLY A 317 24.65 16.59 -10.88
C GLY A 317 24.24 16.07 -12.25
N LEU A 318 22.97 16.23 -12.63
CA LEU A 318 22.48 15.90 -13.97
C LEU A 318 23.19 16.69 -15.09
N ALA A 319 23.46 18.00 -14.87
CA ALA A 319 24.17 18.81 -15.84
C ALA A 319 25.62 18.31 -16.03
N HIS A 320 26.31 17.91 -14.96
CA HIS A 320 27.63 17.30 -15.04
C HIS A 320 27.62 15.99 -15.81
N LEU A 321 26.66 15.11 -15.56
CA LEU A 321 26.48 13.88 -16.34
C LEU A 321 26.24 14.19 -17.82
N ALA A 322 25.40 15.18 -18.14
CA ALA A 322 25.14 15.60 -19.52
C ALA A 322 26.39 16.11 -20.21
N VAL A 323 27.21 16.91 -19.53
CA VAL A 323 28.51 17.42 -20.08
C VAL A 323 29.46 16.25 -20.39
N LYS A 324 29.53 15.22 -19.52
CA LYS A 324 30.33 14.02 -19.80
C LYS A 324 29.80 13.21 -21.00
N LEU A 325 28.49 13.32 -21.28
CA LEU A 325 27.84 12.73 -22.47
C LEU A 325 27.88 13.62 -23.72
N GLY A 326 28.56 14.81 -23.65
CA GLY A 326 28.79 15.69 -24.77
C GLY A 326 27.87 16.92 -24.84
N ALA A 327 27.19 17.28 -23.77
CA ALA A 327 26.47 18.56 -23.67
C ALA A 327 27.47 19.74 -23.54
N PRO A 328 27.05 20.99 -23.86
CA PRO A 328 27.88 22.17 -23.67
C PRO A 328 28.34 22.34 -22.21
N SER A 329 29.60 22.62 -21.97
CA SER A 329 30.16 22.87 -20.63
C SER A 329 29.48 24.03 -19.90
N ALA A 330 28.93 24.98 -20.65
CA ALA A 330 28.12 26.08 -20.09
C ALA A 330 26.91 25.63 -19.26
N TRP A 331 26.43 24.40 -19.43
CA TRP A 331 25.29 23.89 -18.66
C TRP A 331 25.56 23.77 -17.16
N THR A 332 26.83 23.54 -16.77
CA THR A 332 27.23 23.53 -15.34
C THR A 332 27.39 24.92 -14.74
N GLY A 333 27.34 25.99 -15.57
CA GLY A 333 27.57 27.36 -15.08
C GLY A 333 28.95 27.60 -14.47
N GLY A 334 29.93 26.69 -14.71
CA GLY A 334 31.25 26.71 -14.09
C GLY A 334 31.29 26.20 -12.64
N ALA A 335 30.17 25.68 -12.13
CA ALA A 335 30.13 25.10 -10.79
C ALA A 335 30.89 23.76 -10.71
N VAL A 336 31.42 23.45 -9.53
CA VAL A 336 32.08 22.17 -9.26
C VAL A 336 31.06 21.04 -9.21
N ASN A 337 31.47 19.84 -9.67
CA ASN A 337 30.64 18.65 -9.54
C ASN A 337 30.44 18.29 -8.05
N PRO A 338 29.22 18.23 -7.55
CA PRO A 338 28.96 17.89 -6.16
C PRO A 338 29.13 16.39 -5.84
N VAL A 339 29.26 15.52 -6.85
CA VAL A 339 29.50 14.08 -6.68
C VAL A 339 30.91 13.75 -7.11
N ASP A 340 31.48 12.70 -6.54
CA ASP A 340 32.74 12.13 -6.94
C ASP A 340 32.84 11.97 -8.47
N ALA A 341 33.86 12.57 -9.07
CA ALA A 341 34.04 12.55 -10.50
C ALA A 341 34.16 11.12 -11.06
N GLY A 342 34.78 10.21 -10.31
CA GLY A 342 34.94 8.81 -10.69
C GLY A 342 33.62 8.07 -10.84
N LYS A 343 32.66 8.30 -9.95
CA LYS A 343 31.30 7.71 -10.04
C LYS A 343 30.56 8.19 -11.29
N PHE A 344 30.66 9.47 -11.61
CA PHE A 344 30.04 10.01 -12.83
C PHE A 344 30.74 9.58 -14.12
N ASP A 345 32.05 9.33 -14.07
CA ASP A 345 32.81 8.80 -15.20
C ASP A 345 32.37 7.36 -15.50
N SER A 346 32.25 6.52 -14.47
CA SER A 346 31.72 5.16 -14.59
C SER A 346 30.29 5.17 -15.15
N MET A 347 29.40 5.97 -14.56
CA MET A 347 28.01 6.11 -15.02
C MET A 347 27.93 6.55 -16.50
N ALA A 348 28.66 7.59 -16.90
CA ALA A 348 28.64 8.07 -18.28
C ALA A 348 29.17 7.03 -19.27
N LYS A 349 30.24 6.30 -18.92
CA LYS A 349 30.81 5.22 -19.73
C LYS A 349 29.83 4.08 -19.94
N ASP A 350 29.19 3.63 -18.88
CA ASP A 350 28.25 2.51 -18.95
C ASP A 350 26.97 2.89 -19.70
N LEU A 351 26.45 4.11 -19.50
CA LEU A 351 25.32 4.64 -20.28
C LEU A 351 25.63 4.75 -21.76
N GLN A 352 26.83 5.26 -22.14
CA GLN A 352 27.25 5.33 -23.53
C GLN A 352 27.37 3.95 -24.17
N LYS A 353 27.92 2.98 -23.43
CA LYS A 353 28.03 1.58 -23.87
C LYS A 353 26.66 0.95 -24.11
N ALA A 354 25.70 1.21 -23.25
CA ALA A 354 24.33 0.69 -23.38
C ALA A 354 23.55 1.36 -24.54
N GLY A 355 23.86 2.62 -24.85
CA GLY A 355 23.21 3.35 -25.94
C GLY A 355 21.68 3.37 -25.82
N ALA A 356 20.96 2.89 -26.83
CA ALA A 356 19.50 2.84 -26.84
C ALA A 356 18.87 1.97 -25.72
N LYS A 357 19.67 1.12 -25.07
CA LYS A 357 19.25 0.32 -23.92
C LYS A 357 19.59 0.98 -22.57
N ALA A 358 20.07 2.20 -22.58
CA ALA A 358 20.18 3.02 -21.38
C ALA A 358 18.84 3.62 -21.01
N LEU A 359 18.62 3.87 -19.72
CA LEU A 359 17.45 4.57 -19.21
C LEU A 359 17.89 5.56 -18.13
N VAL A 360 17.59 6.84 -18.34
CA VAL A 360 17.80 7.87 -17.33
C VAL A 360 16.47 8.44 -16.89
N VAL A 361 16.19 8.43 -15.58
CA VAL A 361 14.96 8.96 -14.98
C VAL A 361 15.29 9.94 -13.86
N CYS A 362 14.42 10.93 -13.68
CA CYS A 362 14.53 11.94 -12.63
C CYS A 362 13.18 12.18 -11.94
N GLY A 363 13.17 12.16 -10.60
CA GLY A 363 11.99 12.41 -9.76
C GLY A 363 11.73 13.89 -9.47
N SER A 364 12.69 14.77 -9.74
CA SER A 364 12.59 16.20 -9.44
C SER A 364 11.50 16.91 -10.26
N GLN A 365 10.80 17.87 -9.64
CA GLN A 365 9.85 18.77 -10.29
C GLN A 365 10.53 20.04 -10.83
N ASP A 366 11.86 20.11 -10.82
CA ASP A 366 12.62 21.14 -11.54
C ASP A 366 12.55 20.88 -13.06
N LEU A 367 11.96 21.83 -13.80
CA LEU A 367 11.86 21.73 -15.26
C LEU A 367 13.23 21.59 -15.94
N LYS A 368 14.27 22.25 -15.43
CA LYS A 368 15.62 22.15 -15.99
C LYS A 368 16.19 20.74 -15.84
N ALA A 369 15.99 20.11 -14.67
CA ALA A 369 16.38 18.72 -14.46
C ALA A 369 15.73 17.78 -15.46
N GLN A 370 14.42 17.96 -15.73
CA GLN A 370 13.69 17.14 -16.69
C GLN A 370 14.11 17.41 -18.15
N LEU A 371 14.41 18.66 -18.51
CA LEU A 371 14.94 19.01 -19.83
C LEU A 371 16.32 18.37 -20.07
N ILE A 372 17.18 18.38 -19.07
CA ILE A 372 18.50 17.73 -19.14
C ILE A 372 18.33 16.20 -19.26
N THR A 373 17.44 15.60 -18.48
CA THR A 373 17.11 14.17 -18.55
C THR A 373 16.61 13.77 -19.94
N ASN A 374 15.71 14.56 -20.55
CA ASN A 374 15.25 14.33 -21.90
C ASN A 374 16.38 14.41 -22.93
N TRP A 375 17.29 15.39 -22.78
CA TRP A 375 18.45 15.52 -23.66
C TRP A 375 19.39 14.31 -23.55
N ILE A 376 19.66 13.83 -22.32
CA ILE A 376 20.49 12.64 -22.09
C ILE A 376 19.87 11.42 -22.76
N ASN A 377 18.58 11.15 -22.53
CA ASN A 377 17.87 10.02 -23.14
C ASN A 377 17.85 10.11 -24.69
N HIS A 378 17.68 11.32 -25.24
CA HIS A 378 17.80 11.54 -26.67
C HIS A 378 19.21 11.26 -27.21
N ARG A 379 20.23 11.77 -26.51
CA ARG A 379 21.65 11.59 -26.87
C ARG A 379 22.06 10.13 -26.90
N LEU A 380 21.49 9.32 -26.00
CA LEU A 380 21.72 7.89 -25.88
C LEU A 380 20.88 7.06 -26.86
N GLY A 381 19.86 7.64 -27.51
CA GLY A 381 18.93 6.92 -28.40
C GLY A 381 17.87 6.12 -27.66
N ALA A 382 17.53 6.46 -26.41
CA ALA A 382 16.61 5.73 -25.54
C ALA A 382 15.14 5.82 -25.99
N TYR A 383 14.75 6.86 -26.72
CA TYR A 383 13.38 7.04 -27.20
C TYR A 383 12.99 5.97 -28.24
N GLY A 384 11.86 5.31 -27.99
CA GLY A 384 11.40 4.17 -28.78
C GLY A 384 11.98 2.81 -28.34
N SER A 385 12.89 2.82 -27.34
CA SER A 385 13.43 1.63 -26.69
C SER A 385 13.07 1.59 -25.22
N THR A 386 13.81 2.25 -24.36
CA THR A 386 13.58 2.31 -22.90
C THR A 386 12.63 3.44 -22.49
N VAL A 387 12.45 4.45 -23.33
CA VAL A 387 11.52 5.56 -23.13
C VAL A 387 10.48 5.56 -24.24
N ASP A 388 9.24 5.18 -23.94
CA ASP A 388 8.16 5.09 -24.93
C ASP A 388 7.16 6.24 -24.77
N ILE A 389 7.16 7.18 -25.75
CA ILE A 389 6.19 8.27 -25.86
C ILE A 389 5.04 7.98 -26.83
N LYS A 390 5.09 6.84 -27.55
CA LYS A 390 4.00 6.41 -28.45
C LYS A 390 2.86 5.79 -27.67
N ARG A 391 3.19 5.12 -26.57
CA ARG A 391 2.24 4.56 -25.63
C ARG A 391 2.42 5.22 -24.24
N PRO A 392 2.04 6.50 -24.10
CA PRO A 392 2.30 7.25 -22.88
C PRO A 392 1.49 6.73 -21.68
N SER A 393 2.02 6.97 -20.49
CA SER A 393 1.30 6.81 -19.25
C SER A 393 0.27 7.94 -19.06
N LEU A 394 -0.92 7.58 -18.58
CA LEU A 394 -1.99 8.52 -18.25
C LEU A 394 -2.20 8.64 -16.72
N GLN A 395 -1.31 8.07 -15.94
CA GLN A 395 -1.45 7.92 -14.49
C GLN A 395 -1.33 9.26 -13.74
N ARG A 396 -0.51 10.19 -14.22
CA ARG A 396 -0.32 11.52 -13.61
C ARG A 396 -0.34 12.58 -14.70
N GLN A 397 -1.41 13.37 -14.73
CA GLN A 397 -1.69 14.35 -15.77
C GLN A 397 -1.89 15.77 -15.21
N GLY A 398 -1.51 15.96 -13.93
CA GLY A 398 -1.63 17.24 -13.24
C GLY A 398 -0.97 18.39 -14.00
N ASP A 399 -1.50 19.60 -13.78
CA ASP A 399 -0.99 20.85 -14.33
C ASP A 399 -0.82 21.85 -13.19
N ASP A 400 0.39 21.90 -12.65
CA ASP A 400 0.69 22.72 -11.47
C ASP A 400 0.49 24.21 -11.73
N LEU A 401 0.75 24.67 -12.97
CA LEU A 401 0.52 26.08 -13.35
C LEU A 401 -0.96 26.40 -13.44
N ALA A 402 -1.76 25.46 -13.93
CA ALA A 402 -3.22 25.63 -13.94
C ALA A 402 -3.80 25.63 -12.52
N VAL A 403 -3.21 24.86 -11.58
CA VAL A 403 -3.57 24.88 -10.15
C VAL A 403 -3.24 26.24 -9.53
N ALA A 404 -2.03 26.75 -9.76
CA ALA A 404 -1.67 28.11 -9.29
C ALA A 404 -2.62 29.18 -9.81
N GLY A 405 -2.96 29.11 -11.11
CA GLY A 405 -3.93 30.00 -11.72
C GLY A 405 -5.34 29.89 -11.11
N LEU A 406 -5.78 28.66 -10.77
CA LEU A 406 -7.07 28.43 -10.10
C LEU A 406 -7.09 29.07 -8.71
N VAL A 407 -6.03 28.92 -7.92
CA VAL A 407 -5.91 29.53 -6.58
C VAL A 407 -6.00 31.03 -6.68
N ASP A 408 -5.34 31.65 -7.67
CA ASP A 408 -5.44 33.09 -7.95
C ASP A 408 -6.85 33.53 -8.33
N GLU A 409 -7.51 32.82 -9.29
CA GLU A 409 -8.90 33.10 -9.70
C GLU A 409 -9.87 33.04 -8.52
N LEU A 410 -9.75 32.03 -7.64
CA LEU A 410 -10.59 31.86 -6.45
C LEU A 410 -10.39 33.02 -5.47
N ASN A 411 -9.13 33.40 -5.19
CA ASN A 411 -8.83 34.45 -4.24
C ASN A 411 -9.25 35.86 -4.74
N LYS A 412 -9.28 36.07 -6.04
CA LYS A 412 -9.84 37.26 -6.67
C LYS A 412 -11.37 37.27 -6.70
N GLY A 413 -12.04 36.18 -6.31
CA GLY A 413 -13.50 36.05 -6.36
C GLY A 413 -14.06 35.94 -7.79
N GLU A 414 -13.26 35.54 -8.75
CA GLU A 414 -13.66 35.38 -10.14
C GLU A 414 -14.47 34.11 -10.41
N ILE A 415 -14.43 33.14 -9.47
CA ILE A 415 -15.07 31.83 -9.60
C ILE A 415 -16.35 31.81 -8.79
N GLY A 416 -17.47 31.54 -9.45
CA GLY A 416 -18.78 31.43 -8.83
C GLY A 416 -19.12 30.03 -8.35
N ALA A 417 -18.53 28.97 -8.98
CA ALA A 417 -18.72 27.59 -8.54
C ALA A 417 -17.42 26.80 -8.62
N LEU A 418 -17.15 25.98 -7.61
CA LEU A 418 -16.07 25.02 -7.55
C LEU A 418 -16.65 23.63 -7.23
N ILE A 419 -16.34 22.63 -8.06
CA ILE A 419 -16.67 21.24 -7.85
C ILE A 419 -15.37 20.47 -7.67
N VAL A 420 -15.14 19.86 -6.51
CA VAL A 420 -13.99 18.97 -6.22
C VAL A 420 -14.47 17.53 -6.37
N LEU A 421 -14.01 16.85 -7.41
CA LEU A 421 -14.45 15.48 -7.74
C LEU A 421 -13.73 14.42 -6.92
N ASP A 422 -12.45 14.61 -6.63
CA ASP A 422 -11.61 13.65 -5.91
C ASP A 422 -10.46 14.38 -5.22
N GLY A 423 -10.04 13.86 -4.07
CA GLY A 423 -8.90 14.35 -3.31
C GLY A 423 -9.23 15.41 -2.27
N ASP A 424 -8.20 15.76 -1.51
CA ASP A 424 -8.24 16.77 -0.45
C ASP A 424 -7.17 17.86 -0.73
N PRO A 425 -7.37 18.68 -1.77
CA PRO A 425 -6.34 19.62 -2.22
C PRO A 425 -5.95 20.66 -1.16
N VAL A 426 -6.81 20.96 -0.18
CA VAL A 426 -6.48 21.85 0.94
C VAL A 426 -5.37 21.26 1.81
N ALA A 427 -5.38 19.97 2.04
CA ALA A 427 -4.35 19.31 2.84
C ALA A 427 -3.17 18.78 2.01
N GLU A 428 -3.31 18.64 0.69
CA GLU A 428 -2.33 17.97 -0.19
C GLU A 428 -1.39 18.93 -0.91
N LEU A 429 -1.81 20.18 -1.10
CA LEU A 429 -1.06 21.15 -1.90
C LEU A 429 -0.28 22.14 -1.03
N PRO A 430 0.89 22.61 -1.47
CA PRO A 430 1.59 23.73 -0.82
C PRO A 430 0.69 24.98 -0.69
N GLN A 431 -0.13 25.24 -1.70
CA GLN A 431 -1.08 26.36 -1.71
C GLN A 431 -2.36 26.10 -0.92
N GLY A 432 -2.45 25.01 -0.13
CA GLY A 432 -3.68 24.59 0.54
C GLY A 432 -4.34 25.67 1.40
N LYS A 433 -3.56 26.46 2.15
CA LYS A 433 -4.07 27.60 2.93
C LYS A 433 -4.72 28.65 2.02
N ALA A 434 -4.07 29.02 0.92
CA ALA A 434 -4.60 30.00 -0.04
C ALA A 434 -5.84 29.44 -0.79
N LEU A 435 -5.84 28.16 -1.10
CA LEU A 435 -6.99 27.48 -1.69
C LEU A 435 -8.20 27.50 -0.74
N ALA A 436 -7.99 27.22 0.55
CA ALA A 436 -9.05 27.25 1.56
C ALA A 436 -9.71 28.65 1.65
N GLU A 437 -8.91 29.72 1.61
CA GLU A 437 -9.42 31.11 1.60
C GLU A 437 -10.20 31.42 0.32
N GLY A 438 -9.76 30.88 -0.83
CA GLY A 438 -10.47 30.99 -2.09
C GLY A 438 -11.80 30.25 -2.10
N ILE A 439 -11.85 29.03 -1.54
CA ILE A 439 -13.08 28.24 -1.40
C ILE A 439 -14.13 29.00 -0.59
N LYS A 440 -13.74 29.62 0.54
CA LYS A 440 -14.64 30.43 1.40
C LYS A 440 -15.27 31.62 0.67
N LYS A 441 -14.62 32.16 -0.36
CA LYS A 441 -15.13 33.26 -1.19
C LYS A 441 -16.06 32.80 -2.31
N THR A 442 -16.10 31.49 -2.60
CA THR A 442 -16.86 30.92 -3.71
C THR A 442 -18.29 30.61 -3.26
N SER A 443 -19.28 31.09 -4.02
CA SER A 443 -20.70 30.98 -3.64
C SER A 443 -21.25 29.56 -3.70
N VAL A 444 -20.80 28.76 -4.67
CA VAL A 444 -21.22 27.37 -4.85
C VAL A 444 -20.01 26.47 -4.75
N THR A 445 -19.94 25.67 -3.69
CA THR A 445 -18.83 24.74 -3.45
C THR A 445 -19.37 23.34 -3.25
N VAL A 446 -18.86 22.38 -4.01
CA VAL A 446 -19.28 20.97 -4.01
C VAL A 446 -18.07 20.09 -3.79
N SER A 447 -18.15 19.16 -2.84
CA SER A 447 -17.17 18.08 -2.66
C SER A 447 -17.83 16.73 -2.87
N LEU A 448 -17.17 15.84 -3.62
CA LEU A 448 -17.57 14.45 -3.80
C LEU A 448 -16.76 13.50 -2.90
N ALA A 449 -16.02 14.03 -1.93
CA ALA A 449 -15.27 13.21 -1.00
C ALA A 449 -16.16 12.17 -0.29
N PRO A 450 -15.70 10.91 -0.15
CA PRO A 450 -16.49 9.86 0.49
C PRO A 450 -16.58 9.99 2.01
N GLY A 451 -15.77 10.86 2.62
CA GLY A 451 -15.70 11.11 4.06
C GLY A 451 -15.43 12.56 4.40
N ASP A 452 -15.24 12.84 5.67
CA ASP A 452 -14.82 14.16 6.13
C ASP A 452 -13.33 14.37 5.87
N ASP A 453 -13.00 15.42 5.10
CA ASP A 453 -11.63 15.88 4.86
C ASP A 453 -11.57 17.42 4.95
N ASP A 454 -10.36 17.98 4.87
CA ASP A 454 -10.13 19.42 5.04
C ASP A 454 -10.82 20.26 3.95
N THR A 455 -10.90 19.74 2.73
CA THR A 455 -11.58 20.39 1.61
C THR A 455 -13.10 20.27 1.72
N ALA A 456 -13.60 19.05 2.01
CA ALA A 456 -15.03 18.80 2.16
C ALA A 456 -15.65 19.63 3.29
N ALA A 457 -14.89 19.83 4.39
CA ALA A 457 -15.32 20.66 5.51
C ALA A 457 -15.61 22.11 5.13
N LEU A 458 -15.02 22.63 4.06
CA LEU A 458 -15.22 23.98 3.55
C LEU A 458 -16.34 24.08 2.51
N CYS A 459 -16.84 22.94 2.01
CA CYS A 459 -17.83 22.91 0.94
C CYS A 459 -19.26 22.93 1.47
N ARG A 460 -20.12 23.73 0.82
CA ARG A 460 -21.55 23.83 1.13
C ARG A 460 -22.29 22.53 0.81
N PHE A 461 -22.01 21.95 -0.35
CA PHE A 461 -22.63 20.71 -0.81
C PHE A 461 -21.61 19.57 -0.70
N ARG A 462 -21.97 18.56 0.09
CA ARG A 462 -21.21 17.32 0.19
C ARG A 462 -22.00 16.21 -0.45
N ALA A 463 -21.57 15.77 -1.61
CA ALA A 463 -22.23 14.81 -2.48
C ALA A 463 -21.39 13.52 -2.56
N PRO A 464 -21.40 12.64 -1.53
CA PRO A 464 -20.42 11.57 -1.36
C PRO A 464 -20.43 10.60 -2.54
N ASP A 465 -19.23 10.39 -3.14
CA ASP A 465 -19.01 9.39 -4.18
C ASP A 465 -19.06 7.98 -3.58
N SER A 466 -19.41 7.00 -4.40
CA SER A 466 -19.38 5.59 -4.03
C SER A 466 -17.94 5.07 -4.02
N HIS A 467 -17.64 4.14 -3.13
CA HIS A 467 -16.34 3.48 -3.14
C HIS A 467 -16.14 2.70 -4.44
N TRP A 468 -14.91 2.62 -4.96
CA TRP A 468 -14.65 1.95 -6.25
C TRP A 468 -15.08 0.46 -6.28
N LEU A 469 -15.08 -0.25 -5.13
CA LEU A 469 -15.64 -1.61 -5.01
C LEU A 469 -17.17 -1.67 -5.05
N GLU A 470 -17.85 -0.52 -4.99
CA GLU A 470 -19.31 -0.36 -5.11
C GLU A 470 -19.71 0.22 -6.48
N SER A 471 -18.73 0.50 -7.36
CA SER A 471 -18.92 1.35 -8.53
C SER A 471 -18.70 0.64 -9.86
N TRP A 472 -19.45 1.02 -10.88
CA TRP A 472 -19.15 0.75 -12.28
C TRP A 472 -18.34 1.90 -12.87
N SER A 473 -17.13 1.61 -13.35
CA SER A 473 -16.25 2.60 -13.97
C SER A 473 -15.24 1.93 -14.88
N ASP A 474 -14.30 2.70 -15.40
CA ASP A 474 -13.17 2.23 -16.20
C ASP A 474 -11.88 2.96 -15.84
N ALA A 475 -10.76 2.47 -16.34
CA ALA A 475 -9.45 3.07 -16.12
C ALA A 475 -8.54 2.82 -17.31
N GLU A 476 -7.84 3.85 -17.76
CA GLU A 476 -6.83 3.79 -18.82
C GLU A 476 -5.50 4.35 -18.28
N PRO A 477 -4.75 3.58 -17.47
CA PRO A 477 -3.48 4.04 -16.89
C PRO A 477 -2.37 4.16 -17.93
N LEU A 478 -2.43 3.38 -19.00
CA LEU A 478 -1.52 3.39 -20.12
C LEU A 478 -2.33 3.50 -21.42
N ALA A 479 -1.93 4.37 -22.32
CA ALA A 479 -2.67 4.62 -23.55
C ALA A 479 -2.97 3.31 -24.31
N GLY A 480 -4.24 3.07 -24.55
CA GLY A 480 -4.75 1.86 -25.23
C GLY A 480 -5.00 0.66 -24.30
N MET A 481 -4.60 0.70 -23.04
CA MET A 481 -4.96 -0.33 -22.06
C MET A 481 -6.13 0.16 -21.21
N VAL A 482 -7.32 -0.39 -21.44
CA VAL A 482 -8.55 0.03 -20.76
C VAL A 482 -9.02 -1.09 -19.85
N GLY A 483 -8.97 -0.84 -18.54
CA GLY A 483 -9.50 -1.73 -17.51
C GLY A 483 -10.96 -1.42 -17.21
N LEU A 484 -11.74 -2.43 -16.85
CA LEU A 484 -13.11 -2.32 -16.43
C LEU A 484 -13.19 -2.45 -14.90
N ILE A 485 -13.75 -1.45 -14.23
CA ILE A 485 -14.06 -1.49 -12.81
C ILE A 485 -15.49 -2.00 -12.67
N GLN A 486 -15.65 -3.20 -12.08
CA GLN A 486 -16.97 -3.73 -11.73
C GLN A 486 -17.12 -3.80 -10.20
N PRO A 487 -18.31 -3.51 -9.66
CA PRO A 487 -18.54 -3.56 -8.23
C PRO A 487 -18.48 -5.00 -7.70
N ALA A 488 -17.85 -5.17 -6.53
CA ALA A 488 -17.87 -6.44 -5.79
C ALA A 488 -18.95 -6.45 -4.70
N ILE A 489 -19.53 -5.29 -4.38
CA ILE A 489 -20.61 -5.13 -3.38
C ILE A 489 -21.52 -3.99 -3.83
N ARG A 490 -22.79 -4.04 -3.41
CA ARG A 490 -23.72 -2.91 -3.57
C ARG A 490 -23.33 -1.75 -2.66
N PRO A 491 -23.67 -0.49 -3.01
CA PRO A 491 -23.40 0.65 -2.14
C PRO A 491 -23.95 0.41 -0.72
N MET A 492 -23.08 0.53 0.28
CA MET A 492 -23.43 0.36 1.69
C MET A 492 -24.20 1.57 2.25
N HIS A 493 -24.01 2.72 1.60
CA HIS A 493 -24.56 4.00 2.03
C HIS A 493 -25.32 4.67 0.87
N LYS A 494 -26.05 5.75 1.17
CA LYS A 494 -26.75 6.55 0.15
C LYS A 494 -25.76 7.43 -0.63
N THR A 495 -24.78 6.81 -1.26
CA THR A 495 -23.78 7.46 -2.13
C THR A 495 -24.20 7.39 -3.59
N ARG A 496 -23.61 8.21 -4.45
CA ARG A 496 -23.87 8.25 -5.89
C ARG A 496 -22.59 8.51 -6.66
N GLN A 497 -22.35 7.75 -7.71
CA GLN A 497 -21.14 7.85 -8.50
C GLN A 497 -20.99 9.23 -9.17
N ALA A 498 -19.78 9.75 -9.23
CA ALA A 498 -19.46 11.04 -9.80
C ALA A 498 -20.01 11.20 -11.24
N ILE A 499 -19.92 10.13 -12.07
CA ILE A 499 -20.43 10.14 -13.44
C ILE A 499 -21.95 10.36 -13.50
N GLU A 500 -22.71 9.76 -12.57
CA GLU A 500 -24.16 9.93 -12.44
C GLU A 500 -24.52 11.34 -11.98
N SER A 501 -23.77 11.84 -10.98
CA SER A 501 -23.94 13.19 -10.44
C SER A 501 -23.75 14.26 -11.52
N LEU A 502 -22.71 14.13 -12.34
CA LEU A 502 -22.46 15.06 -13.44
C LEU A 502 -23.56 15.02 -14.52
N VAL A 503 -24.21 13.87 -14.76
CA VAL A 503 -25.36 13.79 -15.67
C VAL A 503 -26.56 14.57 -15.13
N VAL A 504 -26.90 14.34 -13.86
CA VAL A 504 -28.03 15.04 -13.20
C VAL A 504 -27.76 16.54 -13.15
N TRP A 505 -26.55 16.96 -12.81
CA TRP A 505 -26.21 18.40 -12.72
C TRP A 505 -26.07 19.11 -14.08
N GLN A 506 -26.16 18.39 -15.18
CA GLN A 506 -26.42 18.97 -16.52
C GLN A 506 -27.93 19.29 -16.74
N GLY A 507 -28.77 18.94 -15.79
CA GLY A 507 -30.25 19.03 -15.95
C GLY A 507 -30.85 17.90 -16.77
N LYS A 508 -30.14 16.79 -16.93
CA LYS A 508 -30.61 15.57 -17.60
C LYS A 508 -31.24 14.60 -16.60
N ALA A 509 -32.07 13.71 -17.09
CA ALA A 509 -32.61 12.61 -16.28
C ALA A 509 -31.45 11.75 -15.73
N ALA A 510 -31.61 11.25 -14.51
CA ALA A 510 -30.67 10.31 -13.91
C ALA A 510 -30.51 9.06 -14.78
N GLN A 511 -29.29 8.62 -14.98
CA GLN A 511 -28.95 7.42 -15.73
C GLN A 511 -27.98 6.58 -14.89
N PRO A 512 -28.17 5.25 -14.80
CA PRO A 512 -27.25 4.39 -14.08
C PRO A 512 -25.85 4.43 -14.70
N ALA A 513 -24.83 4.41 -13.84
CA ALA A 513 -23.43 4.42 -14.28
C ALA A 513 -23.09 3.28 -15.25
N LEU A 514 -23.67 2.08 -15.06
CA LEU A 514 -23.49 0.94 -15.96
C LEU A 514 -23.96 1.25 -17.39
N ASP A 515 -25.09 1.94 -17.55
CA ASP A 515 -25.64 2.27 -18.87
C ASP A 515 -24.80 3.34 -19.57
N LEU A 516 -24.34 4.33 -18.81
CA LEU A 516 -23.40 5.35 -19.28
C LEU A 516 -22.09 4.72 -19.76
N LEU A 517 -21.55 3.80 -18.95
CA LEU A 517 -20.32 3.08 -19.24
C LEU A 517 -20.47 2.20 -20.48
N LYS A 518 -21.53 1.38 -20.59
CA LYS A 518 -21.81 0.56 -21.75
C LYS A 518 -21.96 1.40 -23.03
N THR A 519 -22.65 2.54 -22.94
CA THR A 519 -22.81 3.47 -24.06
C THR A 519 -21.46 4.00 -24.52
N TYR A 520 -20.60 4.43 -23.60
CA TYR A 520 -19.26 4.89 -23.93
C TYR A 520 -18.41 3.77 -24.56
N TRP A 521 -18.41 2.58 -23.95
CA TRP A 521 -17.60 1.45 -24.43
C TRP A 521 -18.03 0.96 -25.81
N LYS A 522 -19.33 0.93 -26.08
CA LYS A 522 -19.85 0.58 -27.40
C LYS A 522 -19.41 1.57 -28.50
N ALA A 523 -19.36 2.85 -28.15
CA ALA A 523 -18.97 3.90 -29.09
C ALA A 523 -17.45 4.04 -29.27
N HIS A 524 -16.65 3.84 -28.25
CA HIS A 524 -15.22 4.25 -28.24
C HIS A 524 -14.23 3.11 -28.01
N VAL A 525 -14.61 2.03 -27.31
CA VAL A 525 -13.68 0.93 -26.96
C VAL A 525 -13.89 -0.24 -27.91
N GLN A 526 -15.12 -0.74 -28.07
CA GLN A 526 -15.43 -1.90 -28.92
C GLN A 526 -14.95 -1.74 -30.38
N PRO A 527 -15.10 -0.58 -31.04
CA PRO A 527 -14.68 -0.48 -32.44
C PRO A 527 -13.21 -0.78 -32.69
N SER A 528 -12.36 -0.59 -31.72
CA SER A 528 -10.92 -0.86 -31.79
C SER A 528 -10.49 -2.19 -31.14
N ALA A 529 -11.15 -2.61 -30.06
CA ALA A 529 -10.75 -3.79 -29.27
C ALA A 529 -11.64 -5.02 -29.52
N GLY A 530 -12.91 -4.83 -29.91
CA GLY A 530 -13.91 -5.89 -30.10
C GLY A 530 -14.35 -6.09 -31.56
N LYS A 531 -13.49 -5.81 -32.53
CA LYS A 531 -13.82 -5.83 -33.97
C LYS A 531 -14.44 -7.18 -34.39
N GLY A 532 -15.63 -7.12 -35.04
CA GLY A 532 -16.30 -8.32 -35.58
C GLY A 532 -17.09 -9.16 -34.55
N ARG A 533 -17.23 -8.68 -33.30
CA ARG A 533 -17.97 -9.35 -32.23
C ARG A 533 -19.21 -8.55 -31.83
N SER A 534 -20.24 -9.24 -31.29
CA SER A 534 -21.35 -8.57 -30.65
C SER A 534 -20.85 -7.78 -29.42
N PHE A 535 -21.58 -6.71 -29.04
CA PHE A 535 -21.20 -5.96 -27.84
C PHE A 535 -21.33 -6.81 -26.57
N ASP A 536 -22.33 -7.66 -26.49
CA ASP A 536 -22.61 -8.48 -25.31
C ASP A 536 -21.52 -9.55 -25.11
N ASP A 537 -21.05 -10.20 -26.17
CA ASP A 537 -19.91 -11.13 -26.08
C ASP A 537 -18.61 -10.42 -25.70
N PHE A 538 -18.35 -9.29 -26.33
CA PHE A 538 -17.18 -8.46 -26.03
C PHE A 538 -17.21 -7.99 -24.56
N TRP A 539 -18.37 -7.52 -24.08
CA TRP A 539 -18.57 -7.08 -22.71
C TRP A 539 -18.39 -8.22 -21.70
N SER A 540 -18.96 -9.39 -21.98
CA SER A 540 -18.88 -10.56 -21.11
C SER A 540 -17.45 -11.04 -20.94
N ASP A 541 -16.66 -11.09 -22.01
CA ASP A 541 -15.26 -11.47 -21.95
C ASP A 541 -14.41 -10.43 -21.22
N THR A 542 -14.72 -9.14 -21.41
CA THR A 542 -14.05 -8.07 -20.69
C THR A 542 -14.33 -8.12 -19.19
N LEU A 543 -15.57 -8.44 -18.79
CA LEU A 543 -15.90 -8.66 -17.37
C LEU A 543 -15.07 -9.76 -16.73
N ARG A 544 -14.82 -10.84 -17.48
CA ARG A 544 -13.98 -11.96 -16.98
C ARG A 544 -12.50 -11.58 -16.90
N ALA A 545 -11.99 -10.92 -17.93
CA ALA A 545 -10.59 -10.52 -18.00
C ALA A 545 -10.26 -9.32 -17.10
N GLY A 546 -11.21 -8.40 -16.91
CA GLY A 546 -11.06 -7.12 -16.21
C GLY A 546 -10.45 -6.01 -17.06
N PHE A 547 -10.00 -6.28 -18.29
CA PHE A 547 -9.35 -5.30 -19.15
C PHE A 547 -9.40 -5.68 -20.63
N VAL A 548 -9.12 -4.70 -21.47
CA VAL A 548 -8.76 -4.88 -22.88
C VAL A 548 -7.46 -4.11 -23.16
N ASP A 549 -6.60 -4.72 -23.99
CA ASP A 549 -5.38 -4.06 -24.45
C ASP A 549 -5.46 -3.87 -25.97
N LYS A 550 -5.47 -2.63 -26.42
CA LYS A 550 -5.55 -2.25 -27.82
C LYS A 550 -4.27 -1.57 -28.26
N ALA A 551 -3.89 -1.75 -29.50
CA ALA A 551 -2.76 -1.02 -30.06
C ALA A 551 -2.98 0.50 -29.88
N PRO A 552 -1.97 1.25 -29.40
CA PRO A 552 -2.09 2.68 -29.23
C PRO A 552 -2.29 3.34 -30.61
N SER A 553 -3.23 4.26 -30.68
CA SER A 553 -3.47 5.11 -31.87
C SER A 553 -2.63 6.40 -31.82
N GLY A 554 -1.59 6.43 -30.97
CA GLY A 554 -0.82 7.64 -30.69
C GLY A 554 0.03 8.12 -31.87
N GLU A 555 0.00 9.40 -32.13
CA GLU A 555 0.93 10.06 -33.03
C GLU A 555 2.35 9.98 -32.47
N THR A 556 3.33 9.77 -33.32
CA THR A 556 4.74 9.97 -32.98
C THR A 556 4.96 11.45 -32.69
N GLY A 557 5.66 11.78 -31.57
CA GLY A 557 6.05 13.16 -31.29
C GLY A 557 6.83 13.76 -32.49
N GLY A 558 6.87 15.08 -32.54
CA GLY A 558 7.72 15.79 -33.48
C GLY A 558 9.20 15.54 -33.26
N ASP A 559 10.07 16.07 -34.15
CA ASP A 559 11.52 15.99 -33.99
C ASP A 559 11.97 16.59 -32.67
N PHE A 560 12.98 15.97 -32.09
CA PHE A 560 13.56 16.44 -30.83
C PHE A 560 14.12 17.85 -30.95
N ARG A 561 13.70 18.72 -30.05
CA ARG A 561 14.21 20.10 -29.95
C ARG A 561 15.21 20.15 -28.79
N VAL A 562 16.46 20.53 -29.10
CA VAL A 562 17.49 20.70 -28.07
C VAL A 562 17.07 21.84 -27.12
N PRO A 563 16.96 21.55 -25.80
CA PRO A 563 16.57 22.59 -24.85
C PRO A 563 17.69 23.64 -24.67
N LYS A 564 17.28 24.89 -24.44
CA LYS A 564 18.19 25.93 -23.98
C LYS A 564 18.31 25.80 -22.46
N ILE A 565 19.51 25.51 -21.99
CA ILE A 565 19.79 25.42 -20.55
C ILE A 565 20.74 26.57 -20.20
N ASP A 566 20.25 27.53 -19.45
CA ASP A 566 21.11 28.51 -18.79
C ASP A 566 21.89 27.79 -17.70
N GLY A 567 23.12 28.16 -17.44
CA GLY A 567 24.01 27.45 -16.52
C GLY A 567 23.35 27.19 -15.15
N VAL A 568 23.42 25.92 -14.70
CA VAL A 568 22.91 25.50 -13.38
C VAL A 568 23.88 26.02 -12.32
N LYS A 569 23.38 26.77 -11.35
CA LYS A 569 24.23 27.33 -10.27
C LYS A 569 24.36 26.30 -9.15
N ALA A 570 25.48 26.36 -8.45
CA ALA A 570 25.61 25.65 -7.19
C ALA A 570 24.56 26.15 -6.16
N SER A 571 24.15 25.26 -5.29
CA SER A 571 23.25 25.62 -4.18
C SER A 571 23.94 26.62 -3.23
N ALA A 572 23.14 27.39 -2.51
CA ALA A 572 23.63 28.17 -1.36
C ALA A 572 24.09 27.22 -0.24
N ALA A 573 25.13 27.63 0.49
CA ALA A 573 25.59 26.89 1.67
C ALA A 573 24.47 26.88 2.74
N GLY A 574 24.30 25.76 3.45
CA GLY A 574 23.35 25.63 4.54
C GLY A 574 22.63 24.28 4.57
N MET A 575 21.83 24.07 5.60
CA MET A 575 21.00 22.87 5.74
C MET A 575 19.73 22.99 4.91
N GLU A 576 19.28 21.88 4.39
CA GLU A 576 18.02 21.74 3.63
C GLU A 576 17.07 20.76 4.32
N VAL A 577 15.79 20.89 4.06
CA VAL A 577 14.79 19.86 4.39
C VAL A 577 14.19 19.31 3.11
N ALA A 578 14.05 17.99 3.02
CA ALA A 578 13.31 17.27 2.00
C ALA A 578 12.03 16.68 2.58
N PHE A 579 10.88 16.99 1.98
CA PHE A 579 9.61 16.36 2.28
C PHE A 579 9.40 15.21 1.30
N TYR A 580 9.34 13.99 1.81
CA TYR A 580 9.32 12.79 0.96
C TYR A 580 8.05 11.95 1.16
N PRO A 581 7.55 11.29 0.11
CA PRO A 581 6.43 10.37 0.23
C PRO A 581 6.88 9.05 0.88
N LYS A 582 6.32 8.72 2.04
CA LYS A 582 6.51 7.42 2.70
C LYS A 582 5.73 6.35 1.92
N ILE A 583 6.30 5.15 1.72
CA ILE A 583 5.67 4.07 0.94
C ILE A 583 4.25 3.75 1.43
N ALA A 584 4.07 3.71 2.74
CA ALA A 584 2.77 3.40 3.35
C ALA A 584 1.73 4.50 3.10
N LEU A 585 2.11 5.78 3.21
CA LEU A 585 1.19 6.92 3.20
C LEU A 585 1.10 7.63 1.85
N GLN A 586 2.21 7.69 1.11
CA GLN A 586 2.38 8.48 -0.12
C GLN A 586 1.91 9.93 0.07
N ASP A 587 0.82 10.32 -0.60
CA ASP A 587 0.20 11.65 -0.52
C ASP A 587 -0.78 11.81 0.66
N GLY A 588 -0.96 10.80 1.49
CA GLY A 588 -1.86 10.80 2.65
C GLY A 588 -3.30 10.36 2.38
N ARG A 589 -3.65 9.95 1.14
CA ARG A 589 -5.02 9.50 0.81
C ARG A 589 -5.48 8.28 1.61
N HIS A 590 -4.56 7.47 2.13
CA HIS A 590 -4.82 6.30 2.97
C HIS A 590 -4.46 6.51 4.44
N ALA A 591 -4.24 7.76 4.87
CA ALA A 591 -3.76 8.08 6.22
C ALA A 591 -4.70 7.61 7.35
N ILE A 592 -6.00 7.49 7.07
CA ILE A 592 -7.01 7.01 8.05
C ILE A 592 -7.05 5.49 8.19
N ASN A 593 -6.27 4.74 7.41
CA ASN A 593 -6.26 3.28 7.43
C ASN A 593 -5.25 2.76 8.47
N PRO A 594 -5.68 2.07 9.55
CA PRO A 594 -4.80 1.62 10.61
C PRO A 594 -3.76 0.58 10.18
N TRP A 595 -4.07 -0.26 9.19
CA TRP A 595 -3.10 -1.22 8.64
C TRP A 595 -1.90 -0.51 8.00
N ILE A 596 -2.17 0.60 7.32
CA ILE A 596 -1.14 1.39 6.64
C ILE A 596 -0.30 2.20 7.65
N GLN A 597 -0.92 2.73 8.70
CA GLN A 597 -0.21 3.47 9.74
C GLN A 597 0.71 2.57 10.57
N GLU A 598 0.30 1.34 10.85
CA GLU A 598 1.13 0.39 11.61
C GLU A 598 2.20 -0.29 10.75
N LEU A 599 2.11 -0.21 9.40
CA LEU A 599 3.12 -0.80 8.51
C LEU A 599 4.47 -0.14 8.74
N PRO A 600 5.51 -0.89 9.15
CA PRO A 600 6.83 -0.33 9.35
C PRO A 600 7.40 0.19 8.01
N ASP A 601 7.99 1.37 8.07
CA ASP A 601 8.71 1.90 6.91
C ASP A 601 9.84 0.93 6.49
N PRO A 602 10.03 0.66 5.21
CA PRO A 602 11.05 -0.26 4.74
C PRO A 602 12.48 0.09 5.16
N ILE A 603 12.78 1.37 5.32
CA ILE A 603 14.13 1.86 5.58
C ILE A 603 14.35 2.13 7.07
N ASN A 604 13.60 3.04 7.70
CA ASN A 604 13.81 3.40 9.12
C ASN A 604 13.10 2.48 10.10
N LYS A 605 12.21 1.60 9.66
CA LYS A 605 11.43 0.65 10.48
C LYS A 605 10.45 1.27 11.46
N ILE A 606 10.12 2.53 11.31
CA ILE A 606 9.20 3.27 12.18
C ILE A 606 7.77 3.15 11.67
N SER A 607 6.85 2.82 12.58
CA SER A 607 5.40 2.81 12.41
C SER A 607 4.79 4.01 13.12
N TRP A 608 3.60 4.44 12.73
CA TRP A 608 2.82 5.49 13.37
C TRP A 608 3.47 6.88 13.39
N ASP A 609 4.72 6.97 13.87
CA ASP A 609 5.37 8.24 14.15
C ASP A 609 5.90 8.93 12.89
N GLN A 610 5.73 10.24 12.85
CA GLN A 610 6.42 11.13 11.94
C GLN A 610 7.72 11.61 12.60
N ILE A 611 8.81 11.59 11.86
CA ILE A 611 10.15 11.87 12.39
C ILE A 611 10.90 12.87 11.51
N VAL A 612 11.93 13.48 12.10
CA VAL A 612 12.99 14.18 11.35
C VAL A 612 14.16 13.23 11.20
N ALA A 613 14.37 12.69 10.00
CA ALA A 613 15.53 11.87 9.74
C ALA A 613 16.76 12.74 9.47
N VAL A 614 17.90 12.38 10.03
CA VAL A 614 19.17 13.10 9.91
C VAL A 614 20.35 12.13 9.86
N ASN A 615 21.39 12.49 9.14
CA ASN A 615 22.65 11.76 9.12
C ASN A 615 23.31 11.79 10.52
N ALA A 616 23.93 10.67 10.93
CA ALA A 616 24.51 10.53 12.26
C ALA A 616 25.66 11.53 12.55
N GLU A 617 26.49 11.86 11.55
CA GLU A 617 27.55 12.85 11.71
C GLU A 617 26.98 14.26 11.91
N THR A 618 25.95 14.60 11.15
CA THR A 618 25.23 15.87 11.28
C THR A 618 24.54 15.96 12.64
N ALA A 619 23.85 14.92 13.08
CA ALA A 619 23.23 14.86 14.40
C ALA A 619 24.26 15.09 15.50
N LYS A 620 25.41 14.41 15.43
CA LYS A 620 26.52 14.61 16.38
C LYS A 620 27.06 16.05 16.38
N SER A 621 27.19 16.66 15.20
CA SER A 621 27.65 18.06 15.10
C SER A 621 26.67 19.07 15.71
N LEU A 622 25.39 18.73 15.70
CA LEU A 622 24.30 19.53 16.27
C LEU A 622 23.96 19.15 17.73
N GLY A 623 24.63 18.16 18.31
CA GLY A 623 24.37 17.67 19.66
C GLY A 623 22.99 17.00 19.80
N LEU A 624 22.54 16.30 18.75
CA LEU A 624 21.26 15.59 18.69
C LEU A 624 21.45 14.09 18.87
N ASP A 625 20.59 13.49 19.68
CA ASP A 625 20.49 12.05 19.90
C ASP A 625 19.18 11.48 19.36
N GLU A 626 19.09 10.15 19.24
CA GLU A 626 17.88 9.45 18.83
C GLU A 626 16.70 9.80 19.74
N GLY A 627 15.56 10.18 19.16
CA GLY A 627 14.35 10.54 19.87
C GLY A 627 14.28 11.97 20.42
N ASP A 628 15.37 12.75 20.33
CA ASP A 628 15.30 14.17 20.73
C ASP A 628 14.23 14.89 19.92
N VAL A 629 13.30 15.55 20.60
CA VAL A 629 12.32 16.38 19.92
C VAL A 629 12.97 17.70 19.51
N VAL A 630 12.98 17.96 18.23
CA VAL A 630 13.55 19.16 17.66
C VAL A 630 12.50 20.08 17.07
N LYS A 631 12.73 21.38 17.26
CA LYS A 631 12.03 22.44 16.56
C LYS A 631 12.79 22.75 15.27
N LEU A 632 12.27 22.31 14.14
CA LEU A 632 12.81 22.57 12.82
C LEU A 632 12.14 23.81 12.24
N SER A 633 12.88 24.87 12.05
CA SER A 633 12.43 26.16 11.50
C SER A 633 13.00 26.38 10.12
N ILE A 634 12.16 26.89 9.21
CA ILE A 634 12.52 27.14 7.81
C ILE A 634 12.45 28.64 7.56
N ALA A 635 13.49 29.20 6.98
CA ALA A 635 13.54 30.63 6.68
C ALA A 635 12.37 31.09 5.81
N GLY A 636 11.66 32.15 6.24
CA GLY A 636 10.50 32.68 5.52
C GLY A 636 9.20 31.90 5.75
N VAL A 637 9.19 30.86 6.60
CA VAL A 637 7.99 30.13 7.02
C VAL A 637 7.74 30.43 8.49
N GLY A 638 6.52 30.85 8.83
CA GLY A 638 6.16 31.24 10.21
C GLY A 638 5.97 30.04 11.15
N ASP A 639 5.62 28.89 10.60
CA ASP A 639 5.35 27.68 11.36
C ASP A 639 6.64 26.82 11.46
N ALA A 640 6.93 26.27 12.63
CA ALA A 640 8.02 25.33 12.84
C ALA A 640 7.46 23.91 13.08
N LEU A 641 8.23 22.89 12.72
CA LEU A 641 7.91 21.49 13.01
C LEU A 641 8.54 21.08 14.33
N GLU A 642 7.76 20.46 15.21
CA GLU A 642 8.27 19.82 16.43
C GLU A 642 8.08 18.31 16.30
N LEU A 643 9.17 17.57 16.06
CA LEU A 643 9.15 16.14 15.77
C LEU A 643 10.38 15.45 16.36
N PRO A 644 10.30 14.16 16.72
CA PRO A 644 11.45 13.39 17.18
C PRO A 644 12.46 13.15 16.06
N VAL A 645 13.73 13.18 16.41
CA VAL A 645 14.87 12.87 15.55
C VAL A 645 15.02 11.37 15.38
N HIS A 646 15.39 10.94 14.17
CA HIS A 646 15.84 9.60 13.86
C HIS A 646 17.17 9.64 13.13
N LEU A 647 18.15 8.89 13.62
CA LEU A 647 19.49 8.79 13.02
C LEU A 647 19.43 7.85 11.82
N GLN A 648 19.41 8.42 10.60
CA GLN A 648 19.26 7.67 9.36
C GLN A 648 20.60 7.49 8.65
N PRO A 649 21.20 6.28 8.66
CA PRO A 649 22.38 5.97 7.85
C PRO A 649 22.12 6.14 6.36
N GLY A 650 23.10 6.59 5.63
CA GLY A 650 23.03 6.76 4.16
C GLY A 650 22.28 8.01 3.69
N GLN A 651 21.83 8.87 4.59
CA GLN A 651 21.29 10.18 4.25
C GLN A 651 22.42 11.19 4.00
N ASP A 652 22.19 12.16 3.10
CA ASP A 652 23.12 13.27 2.88
C ASP A 652 23.30 14.12 4.15
N ALA A 653 24.53 14.52 4.43
CA ALA A 653 24.89 15.26 5.64
C ALA A 653 24.27 16.67 5.71
N GLY A 654 23.93 17.26 4.56
CA GLY A 654 23.33 18.61 4.48
C GLY A 654 21.80 18.61 4.52
N THR A 655 21.14 17.44 4.70
CA THR A 655 19.71 17.31 4.48
C THR A 655 19.02 16.69 5.69
N PHE A 656 17.91 17.31 6.13
CA PHE A 656 16.88 16.69 6.97
C PHE A 656 15.79 16.12 6.09
N SER A 657 15.20 14.98 6.47
CA SER A 657 14.07 14.40 5.73
C SER A 657 12.85 14.23 6.63
N VAL A 658 11.67 14.64 6.17
CA VAL A 658 10.39 14.53 6.89
C VAL A 658 9.34 13.91 5.97
N ALA A 659 8.64 12.89 6.47
CA ALA A 659 7.63 12.19 5.68
C ALA A 659 6.37 13.04 5.48
N MET A 660 5.80 12.96 4.27
CA MET A 660 4.49 13.51 3.90
C MET A 660 3.35 12.58 4.32
N GLY A 661 2.11 13.07 4.20
CA GLY A 661 0.89 12.26 4.36
C GLY A 661 0.34 12.22 5.79
N TYR A 662 0.98 12.88 6.74
CA TYR A 662 0.52 13.06 8.12
C TYR A 662 -0.35 14.31 8.31
N GLY A 663 -0.92 14.50 9.51
CA GLY A 663 -1.75 15.65 9.86
C GLY A 663 -3.11 15.71 9.16
N ARG A 664 -3.61 14.56 8.68
CA ARG A 664 -4.85 14.46 7.89
C ARG A 664 -6.09 14.40 8.77
N ALA A 665 -7.18 15.01 8.30
CA ALA A 665 -8.49 14.85 8.93
C ALA A 665 -8.89 13.38 9.03
N GLY A 666 -9.62 12.99 10.07
CA GLY A 666 -10.05 11.62 10.32
C GLY A 666 -9.03 10.72 11.03
N THR A 667 -7.76 11.15 11.18
CA THR A 667 -6.74 10.38 11.91
C THR A 667 -6.89 10.46 13.44
N ASP A 668 -7.74 11.34 13.96
CA ASP A 668 -8.17 11.41 15.35
C ASP A 668 -8.83 10.09 15.83
N ARG A 669 -9.35 9.27 14.90
CA ARG A 669 -9.87 7.92 15.20
C ARG A 669 -8.86 7.01 15.91
N PHE A 670 -7.58 7.27 15.75
CA PHE A 670 -6.52 6.43 16.31
C PHE A 670 -6.35 6.61 17.82
N HIS A 671 -7.08 7.55 18.44
CA HIS A 671 -7.16 7.57 19.90
C HIS A 671 -7.82 6.30 20.48
N GLU A 672 -8.58 5.57 19.65
CA GLU A 672 -9.21 4.31 20.03
C GLU A 672 -8.32 3.09 19.78
N VAL A 673 -7.20 3.25 19.08
CA VAL A 673 -6.27 2.15 18.74
C VAL A 673 -5.28 1.94 19.88
N GLY A 674 -5.15 0.68 20.27
CA GLY A 674 -4.29 0.25 21.37
C GLY A 674 -5.06 -0.06 22.65
N PRO A 675 -4.40 -0.71 23.62
CA PRO A 675 -5.03 -1.01 24.92
C PRO A 675 -5.31 0.26 25.75
N LYS A 676 -6.54 0.40 26.22
CA LYS A 676 -7.04 1.63 26.86
C LYS A 676 -6.75 1.74 28.38
N TRP A 677 -5.82 0.99 28.96
CA TRP A 677 -5.69 0.95 30.40
C TRP A 677 -4.25 0.93 30.89
N LEU A 678 -4.06 1.56 32.05
CA LEU A 678 -2.83 1.61 32.86
C LEU A 678 -1.56 1.94 32.06
N LEU A 679 -1.19 3.20 31.99
CA LEU A 679 0.06 3.70 31.42
C LEU A 679 0.19 3.55 29.89
N MET A 680 -0.81 3.04 29.20
CA MET A 680 -0.79 2.98 27.76
C MET A 680 -1.38 4.25 27.16
N GLN A 681 -0.55 4.98 26.48
CA GLN A 681 -0.99 6.16 25.77
C GLN A 681 -1.65 5.74 24.44
N PRO A 682 -2.75 6.38 24.04
CA PRO A 682 -3.31 6.18 22.71
C PRO A 682 -2.29 6.60 21.63
N VAL A 683 -2.55 6.19 20.37
CA VAL A 683 -1.72 6.62 19.24
C VAL A 683 -1.74 8.14 19.09
N VAL A 684 -2.90 8.74 19.29
CA VAL A 684 -3.09 10.20 19.37
C VAL A 684 -4.07 10.52 20.50
N ASP A 685 -4.00 11.71 21.05
CA ASP A 685 -4.99 12.19 22.01
C ASP A 685 -6.34 12.40 21.33
N GLU A 686 -7.43 12.38 22.12
CA GLU A 686 -8.77 12.60 21.62
C GLU A 686 -8.88 13.94 20.89
N GLY A 687 -9.39 13.93 19.65
CA GLY A 687 -9.53 15.09 18.81
C GLY A 687 -8.24 15.62 18.16
N GLN A 688 -7.10 15.01 18.43
CA GLN A 688 -5.84 15.38 17.79
C GLN A 688 -5.61 14.55 16.52
N ARG A 689 -4.91 15.14 15.56
CA ARG A 689 -4.49 14.48 14.32
C ARG A 689 -3.15 13.79 14.51
N LEU A 690 -2.95 12.69 13.80
CA LEU A 690 -1.67 11.98 13.81
C LEU A 690 -0.62 12.74 12.99
N GLY A 691 0.42 13.22 13.66
CA GLY A 691 1.51 13.99 13.05
C GLY A 691 1.10 15.37 12.50
N VAL A 692 1.96 15.97 11.72
CA VAL A 692 1.82 17.33 11.19
C VAL A 692 1.78 17.30 9.66
N ASN A 693 0.89 18.08 9.06
CA ASN A 693 0.84 18.27 7.62
C ASN A 693 1.99 19.17 7.14
N VAL A 694 2.91 18.64 6.36
CA VAL A 694 4.08 19.34 5.84
C VAL A 694 3.82 20.03 4.48
N ALA A 695 2.71 19.77 3.82
CA ALA A 695 2.43 20.34 2.50
C ALA A 695 2.51 21.88 2.49
N PRO A 696 1.96 22.61 3.48
CA PRO A 696 2.05 24.08 3.52
C PRO A 696 3.47 24.63 3.73
N LEU A 697 4.44 23.76 4.08
CA LEU A 697 5.83 24.14 4.31
C LEU A 697 6.70 23.99 3.06
N ALA A 698 6.22 23.24 2.05
CA ALA A 698 6.90 23.10 0.77
C ALA A 698 6.95 24.43 0.02
N ASP A 699 7.87 24.54 -0.94
CA ASP A 699 8.02 25.75 -1.77
C ASP A 699 7.26 25.63 -3.09
N LEU A 700 7.20 26.75 -3.79
CA LEU A 700 6.72 26.85 -5.17
C LEU A 700 7.85 27.41 -6.03
N ALA A 701 8.53 26.54 -6.75
CA ALA A 701 9.54 26.93 -7.72
C ALA A 701 8.90 27.10 -9.11
N ASP A 702 8.91 28.31 -9.62
CA ASP A 702 8.26 28.64 -10.91
C ASP A 702 6.79 28.17 -10.99
N GLY A 703 6.04 28.26 -9.88
CA GLY A 703 4.65 27.85 -9.76
C GLY A 703 4.42 26.32 -9.62
N ARG A 704 5.47 25.51 -9.51
CA ARG A 704 5.41 24.06 -9.28
C ARG A 704 5.80 23.71 -7.85
N PRO A 705 5.20 22.68 -7.24
CA PRO A 705 5.59 22.21 -5.92
C PRO A 705 7.08 21.80 -5.88
N ALA A 706 7.85 22.41 -4.97
CA ALA A 706 9.20 22.00 -4.64
C ALA A 706 9.19 21.43 -3.22
N TRP A 707 9.32 20.11 -3.13
CA TRP A 707 9.26 19.38 -1.85
C TRP A 707 10.58 19.43 -1.07
N ASN A 708 11.35 20.48 -1.28
CA ASN A 708 12.58 20.75 -0.54
C ASN A 708 12.76 22.25 -0.30
N ARG A 709 13.39 22.59 0.81
CA ARG A 709 13.70 23.98 1.17
C ARG A 709 15.04 24.09 1.84
N GLY A 710 15.77 25.16 1.50
CA GLY A 710 16.98 25.59 2.20
C GLY A 710 16.68 26.53 3.37
N GLY A 711 17.74 26.96 4.06
CA GLY A 711 17.64 27.89 5.17
C GLY A 711 17.02 27.28 6.43
N VAL A 712 17.31 26.01 6.67
CA VAL A 712 16.81 25.25 7.82
C VAL A 712 17.68 25.48 9.05
N SER A 713 17.06 25.70 10.18
CA SER A 713 17.67 25.72 11.51
C SER A 713 16.96 24.76 12.44
N VAL A 714 17.72 24.14 13.34
CA VAL A 714 17.21 23.14 14.29
C VAL A 714 17.61 23.53 15.70
N SER A 715 16.69 23.40 16.65
CA SER A 715 16.96 23.55 18.08
C SER A 715 16.23 22.46 18.87
N ARG A 716 16.86 21.94 19.92
CA ARG A 716 16.25 20.95 20.83
C ARG A 716 15.15 21.61 21.67
N THR A 717 14.07 20.90 21.91
CA THR A 717 13.01 21.32 22.85
C THR A 717 13.35 20.91 24.29
N GLY A 718 14.20 19.92 24.49
CA GLY A 718 14.52 19.28 25.77
C GLY A 718 13.66 18.03 26.04
N GLU A 719 12.69 17.74 25.19
CA GLU A 719 11.92 16.49 25.24
C GLU A 719 12.63 15.38 24.44
N ASN A 720 12.38 14.12 24.83
CA ASN A 720 12.80 12.95 24.09
C ASN A 720 11.64 11.99 23.94
N ILE A 721 11.32 11.60 22.71
CA ILE A 721 10.26 10.66 22.36
C ILE A 721 10.88 9.56 21.51
N GLU A 722 10.99 8.35 22.04
CA GLU A 722 11.45 7.19 21.30
C GLU A 722 10.40 6.83 20.23
N PRO A 723 10.74 6.85 18.92
CA PRO A 723 9.82 6.44 17.87
C PRO A 723 9.45 4.95 17.95
N ALA A 724 8.25 4.61 17.46
CA ALA A 724 7.77 3.23 17.40
C ALA A 724 8.51 2.42 16.33
N CYS A 725 9.70 1.93 16.65
CA CYS A 725 10.59 1.20 15.74
C CYS A 725 10.44 -0.31 15.91
N THR A 726 10.29 -1.05 14.81
CA THR A 726 10.16 -2.52 14.83
C THR A 726 11.48 -3.27 14.70
N GLN A 727 12.60 -2.58 14.51
CA GLN A 727 13.92 -3.19 14.39
C GLN A 727 14.98 -2.34 15.10
N LEU A 728 15.50 -2.85 16.20
CA LEU A 728 16.52 -2.17 17.02
C LEU A 728 17.95 -2.55 16.61
N HIS A 729 18.18 -3.73 16.04
CA HIS A 729 19.47 -4.20 15.56
C HIS A 729 19.58 -4.01 14.05
N GLN A 730 20.61 -3.30 13.59
CA GLN A 730 20.67 -2.78 12.23
C GLN A 730 21.93 -3.17 11.47
N THR A 731 22.91 -3.83 12.14
CA THR A 731 24.18 -4.25 11.52
C THR A 731 24.26 -5.76 11.41
N LEU A 732 24.99 -6.24 10.40
CA LEU A 732 25.40 -7.64 10.25
C LEU A 732 26.72 -7.93 10.94
N ASP A 733 27.46 -6.91 11.38
CA ASP A 733 28.77 -7.06 12.00
C ASP A 733 28.63 -7.79 13.35
N VAL A 734 29.31 -8.94 13.44
CA VAL A 734 29.35 -9.72 14.66
C VAL A 734 30.53 -9.23 15.48
N PRO A 735 30.32 -8.70 16.70
CA PRO A 735 31.43 -8.31 17.55
C PRO A 735 32.41 -9.48 17.77
N ALA A 736 33.72 -9.19 17.76
CA ALA A 736 34.76 -10.22 17.84
C ALA A 736 34.61 -11.17 19.03
N TYR A 737 34.08 -10.68 20.17
CA TYR A 737 33.83 -11.50 21.37
C TYR A 737 32.69 -12.50 21.23
N MET A 738 31.81 -12.34 20.20
CA MET A 738 30.70 -13.24 19.91
C MET A 738 31.05 -14.29 18.84
N VAL A 739 32.23 -14.18 18.23
CA VAL A 739 32.71 -15.16 17.26
C VAL A 739 33.32 -16.35 18.02
N PRO A 740 32.84 -17.58 17.84
CA PRO A 740 33.43 -18.75 18.47
C PRO A 740 34.92 -18.87 18.16
N GLN A 741 35.73 -19.28 19.14
CA GLN A 741 37.16 -19.52 18.90
C GLN A 741 37.33 -20.56 17.78
N GLY A 742 37.96 -20.16 16.68
CA GLY A 742 38.27 -21.03 15.56
C GLY A 742 37.18 -21.23 14.49
N GLY A 743 36.04 -20.51 14.58
CA GLY A 743 34.95 -20.64 13.62
C GLY A 743 34.49 -19.31 13.00
N ALA A 744 34.41 -19.26 11.67
CA ALA A 744 33.62 -18.23 11.01
C ALA A 744 32.15 -18.59 11.11
N ARG A 745 31.29 -17.70 11.58
CA ARG A 745 29.83 -17.85 11.46
C ARG A 745 29.43 -17.60 10.02
N VAL A 746 28.60 -18.47 9.48
CA VAL A 746 27.95 -18.19 8.20
C VAL A 746 27.04 -16.96 8.39
N PRO A 747 27.17 -15.90 7.58
CA PRO A 747 26.37 -14.69 7.72
C PRO A 747 24.87 -14.99 7.59
N ALA A 748 24.04 -14.29 8.38
CA ALA A 748 22.58 -14.40 8.27
C ALA A 748 22.04 -13.92 6.91
N VAL A 749 22.81 -13.10 6.22
CA VAL A 749 22.55 -12.61 4.86
C VAL A 749 23.84 -12.73 4.06
N GLN A 750 23.75 -13.18 2.83
CA GLN A 750 24.90 -13.34 1.94
C GLN A 750 24.73 -12.51 0.68
N GLU A 751 25.84 -11.92 0.23
CA GLU A 751 25.89 -11.08 -0.95
C GLU A 751 27.14 -11.36 -1.79
N PHE A 752 27.00 -11.23 -3.12
CA PHE A 752 28.08 -11.33 -4.07
C PHE A 752 28.07 -10.16 -5.04
N THR A 753 29.23 -9.75 -5.54
CA THR A 753 29.28 -9.01 -6.79
C THR A 753 28.95 -9.94 -7.96
N LEU A 754 28.40 -9.39 -9.03
CA LEU A 754 28.11 -10.17 -10.24
C LEU A 754 29.38 -10.82 -10.83
N ALA A 755 30.52 -10.15 -10.68
CA ALA A 755 31.83 -10.65 -11.14
C ALA A 755 32.25 -11.89 -10.34
N GLU A 756 32.16 -11.86 -9.01
CA GLU A 756 32.47 -13.00 -8.13
C GLU A 756 31.52 -14.15 -8.42
N PHE A 757 30.22 -13.88 -8.51
CA PHE A 757 29.22 -14.89 -8.81
C PHE A 757 29.50 -15.60 -10.15
N ARG A 758 29.83 -14.84 -11.20
CA ARG A 758 30.19 -15.42 -12.50
C ARG A 758 31.51 -16.17 -12.48
N LYS A 759 32.45 -15.82 -11.62
CA LYS A 759 33.72 -16.55 -11.42
C LYS A 759 33.60 -17.81 -10.60
N GLY A 760 32.46 -18.09 -10.01
CA GLY A 760 32.22 -19.33 -9.30
C GLY A 760 31.86 -19.20 -7.83
N ALA A 761 31.65 -17.99 -7.29
CA ALA A 761 31.19 -17.83 -5.90
C ALA A 761 29.87 -18.56 -5.67
N GLU A 762 29.73 -19.19 -4.51
CA GLU A 762 28.56 -19.93 -4.05
C GLU A 762 28.21 -19.54 -2.63
N ALA A 763 26.93 -19.66 -2.28
CA ALA A 763 26.51 -19.36 -0.93
C ALA A 763 27.14 -20.36 0.07
N GLU A 764 27.65 -19.81 1.16
CA GLU A 764 28.18 -20.62 2.25
C GLU A 764 27.03 -21.34 2.95
N ARG A 765 27.23 -22.62 3.23
CA ARG A 765 26.34 -23.45 4.01
C ARG A 765 27.04 -23.88 5.27
N SER A 766 26.31 -23.91 6.38
CA SER A 766 26.86 -24.41 7.64
C SER A 766 26.86 -25.93 7.66
N ASP A 767 27.86 -26.52 8.32
CA ASP A 767 27.77 -27.89 8.74
C ASP A 767 26.60 -28.04 9.73
N VAL A 768 25.68 -28.92 9.40
CA VAL A 768 24.52 -29.16 10.25
C VAL A 768 24.92 -30.20 11.30
N PRO A 769 24.85 -29.86 12.59
CA PRO A 769 25.26 -30.80 13.63
C PRO A 769 24.38 -32.06 13.64
N ASP A 770 24.96 -33.17 14.11
CA ASP A 770 24.21 -34.38 14.38
C ASP A 770 23.08 -34.12 15.36
N SER A 771 21.93 -34.69 15.08
CA SER A 771 20.73 -34.48 15.90
C SER A 771 20.38 -35.76 16.67
N LEU A 772 19.98 -35.57 17.94
CA LEU A 772 19.37 -36.63 18.74
C LEU A 772 17.96 -36.98 18.30
N TYR A 773 17.33 -36.13 17.50
CA TYR A 773 16.01 -36.37 16.91
C TYR A 773 16.12 -36.99 15.53
N ALA A 774 15.33 -38.03 15.29
CA ALA A 774 15.23 -38.60 13.96
C ALA A 774 14.58 -37.59 12.98
N ASP A 775 15.07 -37.56 11.76
CA ASP A 775 14.47 -36.75 10.70
C ASP A 775 13.07 -37.25 10.39
N LYS A 776 12.10 -36.34 10.46
CA LYS A 776 10.71 -36.63 10.07
C LYS A 776 10.65 -36.95 8.58
N GLN A 777 9.93 -38.02 8.25
CA GLN A 777 9.65 -38.39 6.86
C GLN A 777 8.32 -37.77 6.43
N TYR A 778 8.29 -37.24 5.21
CA TYR A 778 7.13 -36.61 4.60
C TYR A 778 6.82 -37.40 3.29
N PRO A 779 6.03 -38.48 3.36
CA PRO A 779 5.79 -39.33 2.18
C PRO A 779 4.88 -38.73 1.13
N GLY A 780 4.11 -37.67 1.48
CA GLY A 780 3.30 -36.88 0.58
C GLY A 780 3.96 -35.54 0.24
N HIS A 781 3.17 -34.50 0.25
CA HIS A 781 3.70 -33.14 0.07
C HIS A 781 4.60 -32.71 1.24
N ARG A 782 5.59 -31.88 0.94
CA ARG A 782 6.36 -31.13 1.91
C ARG A 782 6.47 -29.69 1.47
N TRP A 783 5.70 -28.82 2.13
CA TRP A 783 5.62 -27.41 1.76
C TRP A 783 6.87 -26.65 2.18
N ALA A 784 7.42 -25.88 1.23
CA ALA A 784 8.62 -25.08 1.43
C ALA A 784 8.48 -23.71 0.73
N MET A 785 9.42 -22.81 1.03
CA MET A 785 9.48 -21.49 0.45
C MET A 785 10.92 -21.13 0.08
N ALA A 786 11.09 -20.43 -1.04
CA ALA A 786 12.34 -19.78 -1.41
C ALA A 786 12.14 -18.27 -1.52
N VAL A 787 13.13 -17.48 -1.04
CA VAL A 787 13.14 -16.03 -1.07
C VAL A 787 14.40 -15.55 -1.77
N ASP A 788 14.28 -14.92 -2.95
CA ASP A 788 15.40 -14.35 -3.68
C ASP A 788 15.69 -12.93 -3.19
N LEU A 789 16.83 -12.74 -2.49
CA LEU A 789 17.24 -11.45 -1.94
C LEU A 789 17.70 -10.48 -3.03
N THR A 790 18.12 -10.98 -4.20
CA THR A 790 18.39 -10.14 -5.37
C THR A 790 17.10 -9.48 -5.87
N ALA A 791 16.01 -10.26 -5.89
CA ALA A 791 14.72 -9.78 -6.35
C ALA A 791 14.00 -8.93 -5.29
N CYS A 792 14.08 -9.29 -4.01
CA CYS A 792 13.37 -8.57 -2.94
C CYS A 792 13.83 -7.11 -2.85
N ASN A 793 12.91 -6.18 -3.03
CA ASN A 793 13.16 -4.74 -2.88
C ASN A 793 12.75 -4.19 -1.50
N GLY A 794 12.25 -5.00 -0.58
CA GLY A 794 11.88 -4.59 0.76
C GLY A 794 10.58 -3.78 0.88
N CYS A 795 9.76 -3.65 -0.16
CA CYS A 795 8.60 -2.74 -0.22
C CYS A 795 7.45 -3.03 0.77
N SER A 796 7.53 -4.08 1.57
CA SER A 796 6.57 -4.47 2.62
C SER A 796 5.13 -4.82 2.14
N ALA A 797 4.88 -4.94 0.83
CA ALA A 797 3.56 -5.35 0.32
C ALA A 797 3.12 -6.72 0.86
N CYS A 798 4.06 -7.66 1.02
CA CYS A 798 3.82 -8.99 1.59
C CYS A 798 3.39 -8.94 3.06
N VAL A 799 3.79 -7.93 3.82
CA VAL A 799 3.41 -7.73 5.23
C VAL A 799 1.91 -7.46 5.34
N ILE A 800 1.41 -6.46 4.59
CA ILE A 800 -0.01 -6.11 4.56
C ILE A 800 -0.87 -7.24 3.97
N ALA A 801 -0.40 -7.89 2.89
CA ALA A 801 -1.13 -9.01 2.29
C ALA A 801 -1.30 -10.17 3.28
N CYS A 802 -0.26 -10.46 4.10
CA CYS A 802 -0.32 -11.46 5.16
C CYS A 802 -1.25 -11.02 6.30
N GLN A 803 -1.21 -9.74 6.68
CA GLN A 803 -2.05 -9.18 7.74
C GLN A 803 -3.54 -9.34 7.43
N ILE A 804 -3.95 -8.94 6.24
CA ILE A 804 -5.35 -9.04 5.80
C ILE A 804 -5.77 -10.50 5.63
N GLU A 805 -4.96 -11.33 4.98
CA GLU A 805 -5.25 -12.75 4.74
C GLU A 805 -5.48 -13.52 6.03
N ASN A 806 -4.68 -13.23 7.06
CA ASN A 806 -4.62 -14.02 8.28
C ASN A 806 -5.26 -13.32 9.49
N ASN A 807 -6.07 -12.28 9.28
CA ASN A 807 -6.73 -11.52 10.35
C ASN A 807 -5.75 -11.07 11.45
N VAL A 808 -4.55 -10.61 11.06
CA VAL A 808 -3.55 -10.13 12.02
C VAL A 808 -4.00 -8.77 12.56
N PRO A 809 -4.10 -8.60 13.89
CA PRO A 809 -4.62 -7.37 14.47
C PRO A 809 -3.65 -6.19 14.33
N VAL A 810 -4.18 -4.97 14.50
CA VAL A 810 -3.45 -3.74 14.72
C VAL A 810 -3.30 -3.54 16.23
N VAL A 811 -2.09 -3.18 16.69
CA VAL A 811 -1.79 -3.12 18.13
C VAL A 811 -1.61 -1.69 18.67
N GLY A 812 -1.27 -0.73 17.81
CA GLY A 812 -1.05 0.66 18.20
C GLY A 812 0.41 0.97 18.53
N ARG A 813 0.71 2.28 18.61
CA ARG A 813 2.06 2.83 18.75
C ARG A 813 2.83 2.28 19.96
N GLU A 814 2.18 2.30 21.15
CA GLU A 814 2.84 1.88 22.39
C GLU A 814 3.20 0.38 22.40
N GLU A 815 2.34 -0.46 21.84
CA GLU A 815 2.64 -1.89 21.73
C GLU A 815 3.80 -2.15 20.76
N VAL A 816 3.89 -1.39 19.67
CA VAL A 816 5.06 -1.47 18.76
C VAL A 816 6.34 -1.06 19.51
N ARG A 817 6.35 0.03 20.28
CA ARG A 817 7.49 0.46 21.12
C ARG A 817 7.93 -0.60 22.14
N ARG A 818 7.00 -1.42 22.60
CA ARG A 818 7.26 -2.56 23.50
C ARG A 818 7.67 -3.84 22.79
N ALA A 819 7.89 -3.80 21.48
CA ALA A 819 8.16 -4.95 20.61
C ALA A 819 7.03 -6.01 20.65
N HIS A 820 5.77 -5.55 20.78
CA HIS A 820 4.56 -6.39 20.78
C HIS A 820 3.83 -6.34 19.42
N GLU A 821 4.47 -5.88 18.35
CA GLU A 821 3.90 -5.90 17.01
C GLU A 821 3.49 -7.33 16.60
N MET A 822 2.38 -7.43 15.83
CA MET A 822 1.77 -8.73 15.52
C MET A 822 2.02 -9.22 14.09
N HIS A 823 2.75 -8.53 13.26
CA HIS A 823 3.04 -8.95 11.88
C HIS A 823 3.72 -10.33 11.84
N TRP A 824 3.15 -11.27 11.06
CA TRP A 824 3.70 -12.63 10.92
C TRP A 824 4.92 -12.72 10.00
N ILE A 825 5.07 -11.74 9.13
CA ILE A 825 6.25 -11.54 8.30
C ILE A 825 6.78 -10.13 8.57
N ARG A 826 8.05 -10.01 8.85
CA ARG A 826 8.76 -8.74 8.96
C ARG A 826 9.81 -8.66 7.86
N ILE A 827 10.19 -7.48 7.46
CA ILE A 827 11.31 -7.24 6.55
C ILE A 827 12.45 -6.69 7.39
N ASP A 828 13.42 -7.53 7.71
CA ASP A 828 14.63 -7.09 8.40
C ASP A 828 15.51 -6.35 7.38
N ARG A 829 16.05 -5.20 7.77
CA ARG A 829 16.92 -4.38 6.96
C ARG A 829 18.25 -4.23 7.70
N TYR A 830 19.32 -4.55 7.03
CA TYR A 830 20.66 -4.48 7.58
C TYR A 830 21.51 -3.47 6.81
N TYR A 831 22.33 -2.73 7.53
CA TYR A 831 23.36 -1.88 6.99
C TYR A 831 24.72 -2.57 7.13
N HIS A 832 25.59 -2.38 6.16
CA HIS A 832 27.00 -2.73 6.24
C HIS A 832 27.83 -1.77 5.39
N ASP A 833 29.08 -1.61 5.76
CA ASP A 833 30.03 -0.79 5.02
C ASP A 833 30.59 -1.61 3.85
N GLY A 834 30.20 -1.24 2.65
CA GLY A 834 30.76 -1.78 1.42
C GLY A 834 31.95 -0.93 0.91
N PRO A 835 32.67 -1.43 -0.11
CA PRO A 835 33.82 -0.70 -0.66
C PRO A 835 33.46 0.66 -1.26
N ASP A 836 32.21 0.86 -1.67
CA ASP A 836 31.70 2.07 -2.33
C ASP A 836 30.83 2.94 -1.39
N GLY A 837 30.77 2.62 -0.11
CA GLY A 837 29.98 3.28 0.91
C GLY A 837 28.93 2.37 1.54
N LEU A 838 27.93 2.96 2.22
CA LEU A 838 26.89 2.23 2.93
C LEU A 838 26.02 1.39 1.99
N GLU A 839 25.90 0.13 2.28
CA GLU A 839 25.06 -0.83 1.58
C GLU A 839 23.91 -1.30 2.47
N THR A 840 22.85 -1.75 1.83
CA THR A 840 21.61 -2.14 2.54
C THR A 840 21.06 -3.43 1.97
N ILE A 841 20.69 -4.37 2.85
CA ILE A 841 20.07 -5.63 2.47
C ILE A 841 18.73 -5.74 3.19
N SER A 842 17.68 -6.13 2.44
CA SER A 842 16.36 -6.41 2.99
C SER A 842 16.08 -7.90 2.97
N GLN A 843 15.76 -8.48 4.14
CA GLN A 843 15.50 -9.90 4.30
C GLN A 843 14.09 -10.13 4.87
N PRO A 844 13.14 -10.66 4.08
CA PRO A 844 11.86 -11.10 4.60
C PRO A 844 12.04 -12.25 5.59
N MET A 845 11.53 -12.09 6.82
CA MET A 845 11.67 -13.08 7.89
C MET A 845 10.28 -13.50 8.39
N MET A 846 10.00 -14.80 8.29
CA MET A 846 8.77 -15.44 8.75
C MET A 846 9.09 -16.76 9.45
N CYS A 847 8.08 -17.47 9.94
CA CYS A 847 8.29 -18.82 10.48
C CYS A 847 8.99 -19.71 9.46
N GLN A 848 10.12 -20.29 9.85
CA GLN A 848 10.98 -21.11 8.99
C GLN A 848 10.45 -22.53 8.78
N GLN A 849 9.32 -22.88 9.40
CA GLN A 849 8.69 -24.22 9.30
C GLN A 849 9.71 -25.33 9.54
N CYS A 850 10.41 -25.23 10.66
CA CYS A 850 11.53 -26.11 11.00
C CYS A 850 11.14 -27.58 11.08
N GLY A 851 11.95 -28.49 10.51
CA GLY A 851 11.78 -29.93 10.63
C GLY A 851 12.07 -30.40 12.05
N HIS A 852 13.09 -29.81 12.70
CA HIS A 852 13.38 -29.95 14.12
C HIS A 852 13.00 -28.66 14.84
N ALA A 853 11.72 -28.45 15.05
CA ALA A 853 11.17 -27.18 15.53
C ALA A 853 11.39 -27.00 17.05
N PRO A 854 12.29 -26.10 17.50
CA PRO A 854 12.58 -25.92 18.92
C PRO A 854 11.39 -25.35 19.72
N CYS A 855 10.37 -24.85 19.05
CA CYS A 855 9.14 -24.37 19.68
C CYS A 855 8.16 -25.51 20.07
N GLU A 856 8.32 -26.73 19.52
CA GLU A 856 7.43 -27.86 19.83
C GLU A 856 7.68 -28.46 21.20
N PRO A 857 8.93 -28.88 21.56
CA PRO A 857 9.19 -29.56 22.82
C PRO A 857 8.97 -28.70 24.06
N VAL A 858 8.97 -27.38 23.92
CA VAL A 858 8.76 -26.45 25.03
C VAL A 858 7.28 -26.05 25.23
N CYS A 859 6.38 -26.54 24.37
CA CYS A 859 4.96 -26.26 24.54
C CYS A 859 4.29 -27.29 25.47
N PRO A 860 3.81 -26.88 26.66
CA PRO A 860 3.29 -27.84 27.68
C PRO A 860 2.00 -28.53 27.25
N VAL A 861 1.31 -27.99 26.23
CA VAL A 861 -0.01 -28.45 25.79
C VAL A 861 -0.02 -28.91 24.33
N ALA A 862 1.16 -29.07 23.70
CA ALA A 862 1.30 -29.42 22.29
C ALA A 862 0.45 -28.55 21.34
N ALA A 863 0.32 -27.25 21.66
CA ALA A 863 -0.36 -26.28 20.81
C ALA A 863 0.45 -25.95 19.56
N THR A 864 1.76 -26.19 19.58
CA THR A 864 2.65 -26.06 18.44
C THR A 864 3.02 -27.46 17.95
N THR A 865 2.70 -27.79 16.71
CA THR A 865 2.92 -29.13 16.15
C THR A 865 3.14 -29.06 14.63
N THR A 866 3.98 -29.93 14.11
CA THR A 866 4.24 -30.01 12.67
C THR A 866 3.33 -31.07 12.03
N SER A 867 2.64 -30.67 10.96
CA SER A 867 1.75 -31.55 10.18
C SER A 867 2.53 -32.61 9.42
N SER A 868 1.79 -33.59 8.86
CA SER A 868 2.37 -34.62 7.96
C SER A 868 2.94 -34.05 6.66
N GLU A 869 2.69 -32.78 6.36
CA GLU A 869 3.16 -32.07 5.16
C GLU A 869 4.22 -30.99 5.49
N GLY A 870 4.80 -31.03 6.68
CA GLY A 870 5.90 -30.16 7.08
C GLY A 870 5.47 -28.77 7.57
N ILE A 871 4.18 -28.44 7.65
CA ILE A 871 3.71 -27.15 8.18
C ILE A 871 3.70 -27.19 9.71
N ASN A 872 4.52 -26.37 10.33
CA ASN A 872 4.46 -26.15 11.77
C ASN A 872 3.25 -25.29 12.08
N GLN A 873 2.25 -25.87 12.73
CA GLN A 873 0.96 -25.24 13.04
C GLN A 873 0.94 -24.66 14.44
N GLN A 874 0.05 -23.72 14.66
CA GLN A 874 -0.33 -23.23 15.98
C GLN A 874 -1.80 -23.57 16.20
N VAL A 875 -2.07 -24.52 17.10
CA VAL A 875 -3.43 -24.89 17.46
C VAL A 875 -3.92 -23.92 18.54
N TYR A 876 -4.65 -22.89 18.10
CA TYR A 876 -5.03 -21.77 18.96
C TYR A 876 -5.81 -22.17 20.20
N ASN A 877 -6.76 -23.11 20.08
CA ASN A 877 -7.61 -23.57 21.17
C ASN A 877 -6.85 -24.33 22.27
N ARG A 878 -5.64 -24.85 21.97
CA ARG A 878 -4.78 -25.51 22.97
C ARG A 878 -3.83 -24.53 23.64
N CYS A 879 -3.60 -23.37 23.05
CA CYS A 879 -2.60 -22.44 23.54
C CYS A 879 -3.03 -21.84 24.90
N VAL A 880 -2.18 -22.02 25.93
CA VAL A 880 -2.37 -21.47 27.27
C VAL A 880 -1.47 -20.26 27.55
N GLY A 881 -0.74 -19.76 26.56
CA GLY A 881 0.00 -18.50 26.64
C GLY A 881 1.30 -18.53 27.47
N THR A 882 1.95 -19.68 27.65
CA THR A 882 3.25 -19.76 28.34
C THR A 882 4.38 -19.00 27.65
N ARG A 883 4.28 -18.75 26.33
CA ARG A 883 5.23 -17.98 25.49
C ARG A 883 6.64 -18.56 25.38
N TYR A 884 6.96 -19.68 26.04
CA TYR A 884 8.28 -20.28 25.92
C TYR A 884 8.64 -20.60 24.46
N CYS A 885 7.67 -20.98 23.65
CA CYS A 885 7.87 -21.20 22.21
C CYS A 885 8.39 -19.96 21.47
N ALA A 886 8.06 -18.73 21.92
CA ALA A 886 8.61 -17.49 21.37
C ALA A 886 10.07 -17.29 21.83
N ASN A 887 10.36 -17.52 23.11
CA ASN A 887 11.72 -17.41 23.64
C ASN A 887 12.66 -18.41 22.97
N ASN A 888 12.19 -19.64 22.75
CA ASN A 888 12.97 -20.72 22.17
C ASN A 888 13.07 -20.66 20.63
N CYS A 889 12.32 -19.78 19.97
CA CYS A 889 12.43 -19.58 18.54
C CYS A 889 13.67 -18.73 18.22
N PRO A 890 14.69 -19.28 17.51
CA PRO A 890 15.90 -18.51 17.18
C PRO A 890 15.60 -17.38 16.16
N TYR A 891 14.56 -17.53 15.35
CA TYR A 891 14.16 -16.55 14.35
C TYR A 891 13.26 -15.43 14.88
N LYS A 892 12.79 -15.54 16.14
CA LYS A 892 11.93 -14.55 16.82
C LYS A 892 10.69 -14.15 15.98
N VAL A 893 10.00 -15.15 15.42
CA VAL A 893 8.87 -14.96 14.49
C VAL A 893 7.53 -15.40 15.05
N ARG A 894 7.45 -15.54 16.36
CA ARG A 894 6.21 -15.92 17.05
C ARG A 894 5.68 -14.72 17.82
N ARG A 895 4.38 -14.42 17.63
CA ARG A 895 3.71 -13.25 18.14
C ARG A 895 2.71 -13.65 19.21
N PHE A 896 2.50 -12.80 20.19
CA PHE A 896 1.64 -13.08 21.33
C PHE A 896 0.57 -11.99 21.47
N ASN A 897 -0.70 -12.41 21.61
CA ASN A 897 -1.80 -11.50 21.88
C ASN A 897 -1.80 -11.12 23.37
N TRP A 898 -1.13 -10.03 23.71
CA TRP A 898 -1.10 -9.51 25.10
C TRP A 898 -2.46 -9.01 25.54
N PHE A 899 -3.24 -8.49 24.59
CA PHE A 899 -4.57 -7.95 24.79
C PHE A 899 -5.52 -8.47 23.74
N ASP A 900 -6.82 -8.24 23.92
CA ASP A 900 -7.78 -8.34 22.84
C ASP A 900 -7.65 -7.11 21.94
N TYR A 901 -6.74 -7.18 20.98
CA TYR A 901 -6.55 -6.10 20.03
C TYR A 901 -7.75 -6.06 19.08
N PRO A 902 -8.48 -4.93 18.99
CA PRO A 902 -9.51 -4.81 17.98
C PRO A 902 -8.81 -4.74 16.62
N ALA A 903 -8.96 -5.78 15.83
CA ALA A 903 -8.45 -5.76 14.46
C ALA A 903 -9.08 -4.60 13.68
N VAL A 904 -10.37 -4.39 13.90
CA VAL A 904 -11.23 -3.39 13.27
C VAL A 904 -12.52 -3.29 14.09
N SER A 905 -13.29 -2.21 13.94
CA SER A 905 -14.51 -1.97 14.69
C SER A 905 -15.74 -1.78 13.78
N GLY A 906 -16.93 -2.02 14.31
CA GLY A 906 -18.17 -1.80 13.58
C GLY A 906 -18.24 -2.53 12.24
N SER A 907 -18.56 -1.83 11.14
CA SER A 907 -18.64 -2.38 9.78
C SER A 907 -17.30 -2.88 9.25
N GLU A 908 -16.19 -2.40 9.77
CA GLU A 908 -14.85 -2.82 9.34
C GLU A 908 -14.58 -4.31 9.65
N THR A 909 -15.29 -4.90 10.62
CA THR A 909 -15.23 -6.35 10.91
C THR A 909 -15.67 -7.22 9.73
N LEU A 910 -16.37 -6.66 8.77
CA LEU A 910 -16.78 -7.35 7.54
C LEU A 910 -15.60 -7.69 6.62
N THR A 911 -14.42 -7.08 6.83
CA THR A 911 -13.19 -7.42 6.10
C THR A 911 -12.54 -8.71 6.59
N LEU A 912 -12.89 -9.20 7.77
CA LEU A 912 -12.26 -10.37 8.37
C LEU A 912 -12.47 -11.61 7.49
N ASN A 913 -11.37 -12.33 7.25
CA ASN A 913 -11.38 -13.58 6.50
C ASN A 913 -12.02 -14.70 7.33
N PRO A 914 -13.18 -15.24 6.92
CA PRO A 914 -13.89 -16.28 7.70
C PRO A 914 -13.15 -17.62 7.72
N ASP A 915 -12.19 -17.84 6.81
CA ASP A 915 -11.39 -19.07 6.77
C ASP A 915 -10.27 -19.09 7.81
N VAL A 916 -10.04 -17.97 8.50
CA VAL A 916 -8.96 -17.81 9.48
C VAL A 916 -9.53 -17.37 10.81
N THR A 917 -9.28 -18.15 11.84
CA THR A 917 -9.71 -17.84 13.21
C THR A 917 -9.18 -16.48 13.66
N VAL A 918 -10.05 -15.65 14.21
CA VAL A 918 -9.65 -14.45 14.96
C VAL A 918 -9.18 -14.89 16.33
N ARG A 919 -7.95 -14.51 16.71
CA ARG A 919 -7.36 -14.92 17.99
C ARG A 919 -7.70 -13.91 19.07
N THR A 920 -7.79 -14.40 20.27
CA THR A 920 -8.07 -13.62 21.47
C THR A 920 -6.80 -13.44 22.32
N ARG A 921 -6.89 -12.65 23.35
CA ARG A 921 -5.83 -12.47 24.36
C ARG A 921 -5.31 -13.82 24.87
N GLY A 922 -3.99 -13.88 25.09
CA GLY A 922 -3.33 -15.04 25.68
C GLY A 922 -2.95 -16.15 24.70
N VAL A 923 -3.05 -15.90 23.40
CA VAL A 923 -2.78 -16.88 22.34
C VAL A 923 -1.57 -16.45 21.50
N MET A 924 -0.73 -17.44 21.15
CA MET A 924 0.39 -17.24 20.22
C MET A 924 -0.08 -17.30 18.77
N GLU A 925 0.54 -16.48 17.93
CA GLU A 925 0.37 -16.46 16.48
C GLU A 925 1.69 -16.60 15.73
N LYS A 926 1.65 -17.09 14.52
CA LYS A 926 2.80 -17.17 13.62
C LYS A 926 2.38 -17.49 12.20
N CYS A 927 3.28 -17.30 11.23
CA CYS A 927 3.09 -17.76 9.87
C CYS A 927 2.88 -19.30 9.82
N ASN A 928 1.84 -19.73 9.10
CA ASN A 928 1.49 -21.14 8.86
C ASN A 928 1.46 -21.46 7.35
N PHE A 929 2.19 -20.73 6.50
CA PHE A 929 2.16 -20.84 5.04
C PHE A 929 0.76 -20.70 4.43
N CYS A 930 -0.10 -19.85 5.05
CA CYS A 930 -1.50 -19.71 4.60
C CYS A 930 -2.20 -21.06 4.45
N VAL A 931 -2.18 -21.88 5.53
CA VAL A 931 -2.72 -23.25 5.51
C VAL A 931 -4.15 -23.33 4.96
N GLN A 932 -4.97 -22.28 5.16
CA GLN A 932 -6.31 -22.18 4.58
C GLN A 932 -6.29 -22.21 3.06
N ARG A 933 -5.32 -21.57 2.40
CA ARG A 933 -5.16 -21.59 0.93
C ARG A 933 -4.70 -22.98 0.46
N VAL A 934 -3.81 -23.63 1.21
CA VAL A 934 -3.40 -25.02 0.93
C VAL A 934 -4.61 -25.94 1.00
N GLN A 935 -5.44 -25.83 2.04
CA GLN A 935 -6.63 -26.67 2.20
C GLN A 935 -7.71 -26.37 1.15
N GLU A 936 -7.89 -25.10 0.78
CA GLU A 936 -8.81 -24.69 -0.29
C GLU A 936 -8.43 -25.37 -1.61
N GLN A 937 -7.17 -25.30 -2.02
CA GLN A 937 -6.71 -25.91 -3.28
C GLN A 937 -6.74 -27.45 -3.24
N LYS A 938 -6.44 -28.07 -2.09
CA LYS A 938 -6.61 -29.53 -1.92
C LYS A 938 -8.09 -29.92 -2.05
N ALA A 939 -9.00 -29.13 -1.52
CA ALA A 939 -10.43 -29.38 -1.68
C ALA A 939 -10.89 -29.21 -3.15
N GLU A 940 -10.35 -28.21 -3.85
CA GLU A 940 -10.57 -28.03 -5.29
C GLU A 940 -10.05 -29.23 -6.12
N ALA A 941 -8.82 -29.66 -5.86
CA ALA A 941 -8.22 -30.82 -6.54
C ALA A 941 -9.07 -32.09 -6.34
N LYS A 942 -9.57 -32.32 -5.12
CA LYS A 942 -10.50 -33.42 -4.80
C LYS A 942 -11.82 -33.30 -5.54
N ARG A 943 -12.43 -32.11 -5.60
CA ARG A 943 -13.67 -31.85 -6.36
C ARG A 943 -13.45 -32.08 -7.87
N ALA A 944 -12.27 -31.74 -8.37
CA ALA A 944 -11.89 -31.99 -9.77
C ALA A 944 -11.49 -33.45 -10.06
N GLY A 945 -11.58 -34.37 -9.08
CA GLY A 945 -11.21 -35.77 -9.23
C GLY A 945 -9.70 -36.06 -9.30
N ARG A 946 -8.84 -35.07 -8.98
CA ARG A 946 -7.37 -35.22 -9.00
C ARG A 946 -6.79 -35.76 -7.67
N GLY A 947 -7.63 -36.03 -6.68
CA GLY A 947 -7.19 -36.46 -5.35
C GLY A 947 -6.36 -35.37 -4.67
N ASP A 948 -5.15 -35.72 -4.22
CA ASP A 948 -4.19 -34.77 -3.63
C ASP A 948 -3.16 -34.23 -4.64
N ALA A 949 -3.29 -34.57 -5.95
CA ALA A 949 -2.36 -34.09 -6.97
C ALA A 949 -2.58 -32.62 -7.26
N MET A 950 -1.51 -31.84 -7.20
CA MET A 950 -1.51 -30.41 -7.45
C MET A 950 -0.37 -30.02 -8.37
N ASP A 951 -0.65 -29.08 -9.27
CA ASP A 951 0.37 -28.55 -10.18
C ASP A 951 1.23 -27.49 -9.45
N ASP A 952 2.50 -27.40 -9.84
CA ASP A 952 3.38 -26.36 -9.29
C ASP A 952 2.85 -24.95 -9.57
N GLY A 953 2.86 -24.09 -8.55
CA GLY A 953 2.32 -22.73 -8.64
C GLY A 953 0.80 -22.61 -8.55
N GLU A 954 0.05 -23.71 -8.41
CA GLU A 954 -1.40 -23.69 -8.17
C GLU A 954 -1.73 -23.10 -6.79
N ILE A 955 -0.93 -23.42 -5.77
CA ILE A 955 -1.02 -22.81 -4.44
C ILE A 955 -0.09 -21.60 -4.37
N LYS A 956 -0.63 -20.45 -4.01
CA LYS A 956 0.14 -19.23 -3.73
C LYS A 956 -0.19 -18.68 -2.36
N THR A 957 0.84 -18.51 -1.53
CA THR A 957 0.67 -17.77 -0.28
C THR A 957 0.36 -16.30 -0.55
N ALA A 958 -0.31 -15.62 0.38
CA ALA A 958 -0.66 -14.22 0.21
C ALA A 958 0.55 -13.31 -0.04
N CYS A 959 1.68 -13.59 0.63
CA CYS A 959 2.94 -12.86 0.45
C CYS A 959 3.56 -13.09 -0.94
N GLN A 960 3.50 -14.31 -1.48
CA GLN A 960 3.94 -14.61 -2.84
C GLN A 960 3.06 -13.92 -3.89
N GLN A 961 1.73 -14.05 -3.73
CA GLN A 961 0.75 -13.54 -4.68
C GLN A 961 0.89 -12.03 -4.89
N THR A 962 1.10 -11.28 -3.81
CA THR A 962 1.18 -9.82 -3.88
C THR A 962 2.52 -9.29 -4.35
N CYS A 963 3.60 -10.07 -4.31
CA CYS A 963 4.98 -9.59 -4.49
C CYS A 963 5.24 -9.01 -5.90
N PRO A 964 5.50 -7.70 -6.06
CA PRO A 964 5.75 -7.10 -7.36
C PRO A 964 7.07 -7.55 -7.98
N ALA A 965 8.06 -7.81 -7.14
CA ALA A 965 9.38 -8.31 -7.56
C ALA A 965 9.42 -9.83 -7.77
N LYS A 966 8.34 -10.57 -7.45
CA LYS A 966 8.26 -12.04 -7.52
C LYS A 966 9.45 -12.72 -6.81
N ALA A 967 9.81 -12.15 -5.64
CA ALA A 967 10.93 -12.63 -4.84
C ALA A 967 10.61 -13.88 -4.01
N ILE A 968 9.35 -14.17 -3.77
CA ILE A 968 8.89 -15.28 -2.92
C ILE A 968 8.29 -16.37 -3.81
N THR A 969 8.76 -17.59 -3.63
CA THR A 969 8.25 -18.79 -4.30
C THR A 969 7.87 -19.83 -3.23
N PHE A 970 6.65 -20.34 -3.28
CA PHE A 970 6.13 -21.39 -2.41
C PHE A 970 5.74 -22.60 -3.24
N GLY A 971 5.97 -23.80 -2.74
CA GLY A 971 5.64 -25.04 -3.43
C GLY A 971 6.00 -26.28 -2.66
N ASP A 972 5.86 -27.43 -3.33
CA ASP A 972 6.21 -28.75 -2.79
C ASP A 972 7.68 -29.06 -3.08
N ILE A 973 8.52 -29.15 -2.02
CA ILE A 973 9.95 -29.47 -2.18
C ILE A 973 10.18 -30.94 -2.46
N ASN A 974 9.21 -31.83 -2.25
CA ASN A 974 9.28 -33.22 -2.62
C ASN A 974 9.10 -33.44 -4.14
N ASP A 975 8.53 -32.47 -4.87
CA ASP A 975 8.55 -32.46 -6.33
C ASP A 975 9.87 -31.85 -6.84
N PRO A 976 10.81 -32.63 -7.40
CA PRO A 976 12.08 -32.11 -7.87
C PRO A 976 11.96 -31.13 -9.06
N LYS A 977 10.79 -31.08 -9.71
CA LYS A 977 10.51 -30.18 -10.83
C LYS A 977 9.87 -28.88 -10.39
N SER A 978 9.39 -28.80 -9.17
CA SER A 978 8.78 -27.57 -8.64
C SER A 978 9.79 -26.41 -8.62
N GLU A 979 9.30 -25.18 -8.84
CA GLU A 979 10.17 -24.00 -8.84
C GLU A 979 10.86 -23.83 -7.48
N VAL A 980 10.19 -24.15 -6.38
CA VAL A 980 10.79 -24.08 -5.03
C VAL A 980 11.94 -25.06 -4.86
N SER A 981 11.86 -26.27 -5.40
CA SER A 981 12.94 -27.27 -5.37
C SER A 981 14.14 -26.82 -6.19
N VAL A 982 13.90 -26.29 -7.39
CA VAL A 982 14.95 -25.74 -8.25
C VAL A 982 15.68 -24.58 -7.55
N LEU A 983 14.95 -23.67 -6.94
CA LEU A 983 15.53 -22.52 -6.22
C LEU A 983 16.26 -22.96 -4.94
N ALA A 984 15.75 -23.93 -4.20
CA ALA A 984 16.44 -24.47 -3.03
C ALA A 984 17.74 -25.20 -3.37
N GLY A 985 17.87 -25.69 -4.60
CA GLY A 985 19.10 -26.29 -5.16
C GLY A 985 20.04 -25.30 -5.84
N ASP A 986 19.67 -24.02 -5.98
CA ASP A 986 20.51 -22.98 -6.61
C ASP A 986 21.82 -22.78 -5.82
N VAL A 987 22.90 -22.45 -6.51
CA VAL A 987 24.21 -22.18 -5.89
C VAL A 987 24.23 -20.96 -4.97
N ARG A 988 23.24 -20.08 -5.10
CA ARG A 988 23.02 -18.95 -4.19
C ARG A 988 22.19 -19.32 -2.96
N ALA A 989 21.64 -20.55 -2.89
CA ALA A 989 20.73 -20.93 -1.83
C ALA A 989 21.46 -21.21 -0.51
N PHE A 990 20.97 -20.61 0.56
CA PHE A 990 21.43 -20.84 1.93
C PHE A 990 20.24 -20.85 2.90
N LYS A 991 20.48 -21.31 4.12
CA LYS A 991 19.49 -21.29 5.20
C LYS A 991 19.98 -20.44 6.34
N VAL A 992 19.10 -19.61 6.89
CA VAL A 992 19.44 -18.73 8.01
C VAL A 992 19.57 -19.56 9.27
N LEU A 993 20.68 -19.37 10.03
CA LEU A 993 21.00 -20.09 11.28
C LEU A 993 20.94 -21.62 11.11
N GLU A 994 21.49 -22.11 10.01
CA GLU A 994 21.50 -23.55 9.68
C GLU A 994 22.32 -24.36 10.70
N ASP A 995 23.38 -23.74 11.26
CA ASP A 995 24.26 -24.27 12.31
C ASP A 995 23.51 -24.67 13.58
N LEU A 996 22.32 -24.15 13.83
CA LEU A 996 21.45 -24.54 14.95
C LEU A 996 20.73 -25.88 14.74
N GLY A 997 20.84 -26.52 13.59
CA GLY A 997 20.26 -27.82 13.32
C GLY A 997 18.72 -27.85 13.29
N THR A 998 18.06 -26.70 13.12
CA THR A 998 16.58 -26.60 13.13
C THR A 998 15.90 -27.14 11.87
N ARG A 999 16.66 -27.45 10.82
CA ARG A 999 16.15 -27.95 9.52
C ARG A 999 15.09 -27.05 8.90
N PRO A 1000 15.39 -25.78 8.56
CA PRO A 1000 14.41 -24.85 7.99
C PRO A 1000 13.87 -25.31 6.63
N ALA A 1001 12.56 -25.10 6.39
CA ALA A 1001 11.93 -25.28 5.09
C ALA A 1001 11.94 -24.02 4.21
N VAL A 1002 12.43 -22.89 4.74
CA VAL A 1002 12.64 -21.66 3.97
C VAL A 1002 14.10 -21.59 3.53
N SER A 1003 14.31 -21.37 2.24
CA SER A 1003 15.63 -21.12 1.64
C SER A 1003 15.71 -19.66 1.21
N TYR A 1004 16.89 -19.06 1.35
CA TYR A 1004 17.18 -17.72 0.85
C TYR A 1004 18.21 -17.82 -0.27
N LEU A 1005 18.09 -17.01 -1.30
CA LEU A 1005 19.09 -16.88 -2.35
C LEU A 1005 19.88 -15.61 -2.10
N ALA A 1006 21.19 -15.72 -2.04
CA ALA A 1006 22.12 -14.64 -1.81
C ALA A 1006 21.88 -13.47 -2.78
N GLN A 1007 22.04 -12.26 -2.30
CA GLN A 1007 21.90 -11.05 -3.11
C GLN A 1007 23.09 -10.93 -4.08
N VAL A 1008 22.83 -10.52 -5.31
CA VAL A 1008 23.86 -10.21 -6.29
C VAL A 1008 23.76 -8.75 -6.69
N ARG A 1009 24.89 -8.04 -6.72
CA ARG A 1009 25.00 -6.65 -7.20
C ARG A 1009 25.92 -6.55 -8.39
N ASN A 1010 25.55 -5.72 -9.38
CA ASN A 1010 26.36 -5.46 -10.56
C ASN A 1010 27.29 -4.27 -10.34
N LYS A 1011 28.23 -4.43 -9.41
CA LYS A 1011 29.27 -3.43 -9.12
C LYS A 1011 30.36 -3.42 -10.17
N SER A 1012 31.03 -2.26 -10.30
CA SER A 1012 32.19 -2.04 -11.21
C SER A 1012 33.41 -2.81 -10.76
#